data_114323e5b8bf4507ce7b9fcfebfa3eed
#
_entry.id   114323e5b8bf4507ce7b9fcfebfa3eed
#
_cell.length_a   1.000
_cell.length_b   1.000
_cell.length_c   1.000
_cell.angle_alpha   90.00
_cell.angle_beta   90.00
_cell.angle_gamma   90.00
#
_symmetry.space_group_name_H-M   'P 1'
#
loop_
_entity.id
_entity.type
_entity.pdbx_description
1 polymer ?
#
loop_
_entity_poly.entity_id
_entity_poly.type
_entity_poly.pdbx_seq_one_letter_code
_entity_poly.pdbx_strand_id
1 'polypeptide(L)'
;MTGAGALIGRHGELQQVVEAFKTARGGQATTVVIRGEPGIGKSRFLAESLAQADLLGHVVRFGRLDDLDRYVPYAAFRSALLAALDGERDPDLVPSAVAVHDALVAAAAAGSAAEAMPLPRLVAELEGILRAWAQREPLVLAIDDLHAADADTLTVLSLLIRKLQGDAITFIATMRAHPPDVSIDLTATIDRLGRDGLASLIDLGPLDVDEVRALARAALDAAPDEKLVRALWESTRGNPFYVEEGVRSMEAAGGLVVENGRCGLSADDAPSALRAPTRIVYRLFNLGADARAVARALTAFRRFRLEDLDVLASLTGLDEVAVEKAFDTLVDAQILSREGDEYEFAHPIVRHTLYEDLGPAERRRVHAKLAEHLSKARVEGKHVGLADLAAHVAVSADTGDETAISVLVEAAEAASTTAPASAAAWYARALDLLRPADERRGPLLAEQAKALFLASQLGPAVAAAAHALEALPPGHLRSRTAGLHVTALTALGRLNEALEQSDAMLAQSSDPLARLRAERGFLFVQLDRLEDAEAEARSALELAGDDDGARALAYRALSTISHARGDVPRCREFFEAQLGATERLGPAAHLSALTTQAMLLALMGFVAESSSMITEAEGVRDALGGAALREPLDVAWTSVTWQAGRWDEALDRARWLAIPPQPGEAWGVLAQCAEMHILVSRGNVAAARVVAGELEHARIASSTARWAEALFHQLLGEYDEAGALLEKAWRHNEEFGRFADAHLLLGGLVDVALAQERREDAQRWTALMDDALGGLSVPVLLVTRERCHAAAYDDADAAHRALALADEHGLVVESAHARLLLGELGDDAAGNLNAAYKTYRELGAETMRRRTAHAMRAAGVPAPRSRRRSGSELTETEITLSRLVHDGLTNREIAKVLIVSPKTVEVYLSRLFAKLGVESRVELAVAVSEGRIPSSESNA
;
A
#
# COMPACT_ATOMS: atom_id res chain seq x y z
N MET A 1 32.88 -1.64 2.28
CA MET A 1 32.78 -1.69 0.79
C MET A 1 34.04 -1.09 0.20
N THR A 2 35.08 -1.86 0.03
CA THR A 2 36.37 -1.42 -0.49
C THR A 2 36.79 -2.34 -1.64
N GLY A 3 36.57 -1.85 -2.87
CA GLY A 3 36.94 -2.49 -4.14
C GLY A 3 36.56 -1.59 -5.30
N ALA A 4 37.00 -0.33 -5.24
CA ALA A 4 36.53 0.70 -6.15
C ALA A 4 37.36 0.76 -7.42
N GLY A 5 37.01 -0.09 -8.38
CA GLY A 5 37.21 0.31 -9.79
C GLY A 5 36.03 1.23 -10.20
N ALA A 6 36.27 2.21 -11.05
CA ALA A 6 35.24 3.10 -11.55
C ALA A 6 34.07 2.31 -12.20
N LEU A 7 32.82 2.78 -12.03
CA LEU A 7 31.68 2.23 -12.74
C LEU A 7 31.88 2.45 -14.26
N ILE A 8 31.84 1.36 -15.01
CA ILE A 8 32.04 1.38 -16.46
C ILE A 8 30.71 1.30 -17.16
N GLY A 9 30.47 2.24 -18.08
CA GLY A 9 29.17 2.39 -18.69
C GLY A 9 28.13 2.96 -17.69
N ARG A 10 26.84 2.81 -18.00
CA ARG A 10 25.73 3.10 -17.10
C ARG A 10 25.55 4.58 -16.72
N HIS A 11 26.14 5.50 -17.45
CA HIS A 11 26.05 6.93 -17.13
C HIS A 11 24.61 7.45 -17.21
N GLY A 12 23.84 6.96 -18.19
CA GLY A 12 22.43 7.34 -18.35
C GLY A 12 21.55 6.85 -17.20
N GLU A 13 21.73 5.60 -16.81
CA GLU A 13 21.00 4.98 -15.71
C GLU A 13 21.38 5.65 -14.37
N LEU A 14 22.66 5.94 -14.15
CA LEU A 14 23.12 6.62 -12.94
C LEU A 14 22.55 8.05 -12.86
N GLN A 15 22.46 8.75 -13.99
CA GLN A 15 21.86 10.08 -14.01
C GLN A 15 20.37 10.06 -13.64
N GLN A 16 19.62 9.02 -14.03
CA GLN A 16 18.23 8.86 -13.61
C GLN A 16 18.11 8.70 -12.08
N VAL A 17 19.00 7.91 -11.48
CA VAL A 17 19.02 7.74 -10.01
C VAL A 17 19.39 9.06 -9.32
N VAL A 18 20.38 9.78 -9.81
CA VAL A 18 20.78 11.09 -9.27
C VAL A 18 19.62 12.10 -9.35
N GLU A 19 18.84 12.07 -10.42
CA GLU A 19 17.66 12.94 -10.53
C GLU A 19 16.57 12.55 -9.53
N ALA A 20 16.36 11.25 -9.28
CA ALA A 20 15.46 10.79 -8.22
C ALA A 20 15.90 11.30 -6.83
N PHE A 21 17.20 11.27 -6.51
CA PHE A 21 17.71 11.84 -5.26
C PHE A 21 17.46 13.34 -5.13
N LYS A 22 17.64 14.11 -6.21
CA LYS A 22 17.35 15.55 -6.21
C LYS A 22 15.85 15.83 -6.01
N THR A 23 14.99 15.05 -6.64
CA THR A 23 13.53 15.14 -6.50
C THR A 23 13.12 14.87 -5.05
N ALA A 24 13.66 13.80 -4.45
CA ALA A 24 13.39 13.49 -3.04
C ALA A 24 13.88 14.59 -2.10
N ARG A 25 15.05 15.18 -2.36
CA ARG A 25 15.54 16.33 -1.60
C ARG A 25 14.62 17.55 -1.69
N GLY A 26 13.84 17.66 -2.75
CA GLY A 26 12.79 18.67 -2.92
C GLY A 26 11.50 18.38 -2.11
N GLY A 27 11.45 17.29 -1.33
CA GLY A 27 10.28 16.91 -0.51
C GLY A 27 9.26 16.02 -1.25
N GLN A 28 9.65 15.41 -2.37
CA GLN A 28 8.81 14.45 -3.10
C GLN A 28 9.48 13.09 -3.13
N ALA A 29 8.94 12.13 -2.40
CA ALA A 29 9.53 10.79 -2.33
C ALA A 29 9.64 10.13 -3.70
N THR A 30 10.69 9.35 -3.88
CA THR A 30 10.95 8.61 -5.12
C THR A 30 11.24 7.15 -4.84
N THR A 31 10.87 6.27 -5.77
CA THR A 31 11.23 4.85 -5.69
C THR A 31 11.91 4.43 -6.99
N VAL A 32 13.08 3.81 -6.87
CA VAL A 32 13.85 3.29 -7.99
C VAL A 32 14.08 1.79 -7.82
N VAL A 33 13.69 0.99 -8.79
CA VAL A 33 13.92 -0.46 -8.79
C VAL A 33 14.85 -0.82 -9.94
N ILE A 34 16.03 -1.34 -9.61
CA ILE A 34 17.09 -1.74 -10.54
C ILE A 34 16.92 -3.24 -10.82
N ARG A 35 16.61 -3.56 -12.09
CA ARG A 35 16.43 -4.96 -12.53
C ARG A 35 17.56 -5.39 -13.42
N GLY A 36 17.87 -6.68 -13.43
CA GLY A 36 18.83 -7.25 -14.35
C GLY A 36 19.23 -8.68 -14.00
N GLU A 37 19.94 -9.32 -14.91
CA GLU A 37 20.43 -10.70 -14.73
C GLU A 37 21.45 -10.84 -13.60
N PRO A 38 21.63 -12.05 -13.03
CA PRO A 38 22.71 -12.31 -12.10
C PRO A 38 24.09 -11.91 -12.70
N GLY A 39 24.93 -11.23 -11.90
CA GLY A 39 26.25 -10.80 -12.35
C GLY A 39 26.30 -9.58 -13.23
N ILE A 40 25.17 -8.98 -13.63
CA ILE A 40 25.10 -7.80 -14.50
C ILE A 40 25.63 -6.49 -13.86
N GLY A 41 25.94 -6.54 -12.56
CA GLY A 41 26.51 -5.42 -11.83
C GLY A 41 25.53 -4.59 -11.02
N LYS A 42 24.32 -5.11 -10.69
CA LYS A 42 23.27 -4.41 -9.91
C LYS A 42 23.79 -3.87 -8.57
N SER A 43 24.41 -4.72 -7.75
CA SER A 43 24.93 -4.30 -6.43
C SER A 43 26.04 -3.27 -6.53
N ARG A 44 26.89 -3.35 -7.59
CA ARG A 44 27.91 -2.34 -7.86
C ARG A 44 27.30 -1.02 -8.30
N PHE A 45 26.30 -1.06 -9.19
CA PHE A 45 25.56 0.11 -9.60
C PHE A 45 24.83 0.75 -8.42
N LEU A 46 24.21 -0.06 -7.55
CA LEU A 46 23.62 0.42 -6.30
C LEU A 46 24.67 1.11 -5.42
N ALA A 47 25.83 0.49 -5.21
CA ALA A 47 26.89 1.07 -4.39
C ALA A 47 27.38 2.43 -4.92
N GLU A 48 27.54 2.57 -6.24
CA GLU A 48 27.88 3.86 -6.88
C GLU A 48 26.76 4.87 -6.72
N SER A 49 25.51 4.44 -6.87
CA SER A 49 24.32 5.28 -6.63
C SER A 49 24.29 5.80 -5.20
N LEU A 50 24.58 4.95 -4.22
CA LEU A 50 24.63 5.36 -2.81
C LEU A 50 25.78 6.32 -2.50
N ALA A 51 26.94 6.17 -3.18
CA ALA A 51 28.03 7.15 -3.10
C ALA A 51 27.60 8.52 -3.64
N GLN A 52 26.82 8.57 -4.73
CA GLN A 52 26.23 9.82 -5.24
C GLN A 52 25.21 10.41 -4.26
N ALA A 53 24.41 9.58 -3.58
CA ALA A 53 23.48 10.03 -2.56
C ALA A 53 24.20 10.72 -1.39
N ASP A 54 25.28 10.12 -0.90
CA ASP A 54 26.13 10.67 0.17
C ASP A 54 26.73 12.04 -0.25
N LEU A 55 27.26 12.14 -1.48
CA LEU A 55 27.75 13.41 -2.05
C LEU A 55 26.66 14.48 -2.14
N LEU A 56 25.41 14.11 -2.30
CA LEU A 56 24.25 15.00 -2.32
C LEU A 56 23.73 15.29 -0.90
N GLY A 57 24.34 14.75 0.16
CA GLY A 57 23.98 14.97 1.55
C GLY A 57 22.73 14.17 2.00
N HIS A 58 22.51 13.01 1.44
CA HIS A 58 21.50 12.06 1.92
C HIS A 58 22.07 11.13 2.98
N VAL A 59 21.27 10.83 3.99
CA VAL A 59 21.56 9.74 4.93
C VAL A 59 21.15 8.41 4.31
N VAL A 60 22.07 7.47 4.25
CA VAL A 60 21.81 6.15 3.65
C VAL A 60 21.54 5.10 4.73
N ARG A 61 20.44 4.35 4.56
CA ARG A 61 20.12 3.12 5.30
C ARG A 61 20.15 1.97 4.30
N PHE A 62 21.06 1.03 4.51
CA PHE A 62 21.31 -0.04 3.56
C PHE A 62 21.05 -1.41 4.19
N GLY A 63 20.26 -2.22 3.51
CA GLY A 63 20.04 -3.62 3.83
C GLY A 63 20.33 -4.51 2.64
N ARG A 64 20.81 -5.72 2.93
CA ARG A 64 21.06 -6.76 1.93
C ARG A 64 20.35 -8.02 2.32
N LEU A 65 19.73 -8.67 1.35
CA LEU A 65 19.01 -9.93 1.53
C LEU A 65 19.73 -11.09 0.86
N ASP A 66 19.44 -12.28 1.34
CA ASP A 66 19.87 -13.53 0.72
C ASP A 66 18.69 -14.50 0.54
N ASP A 67 18.88 -15.60 -0.20
CA ASP A 67 17.80 -16.53 -0.56
C ASP A 67 17.06 -17.16 0.65
N LEU A 68 17.66 -17.19 1.84
CA LEU A 68 17.03 -17.69 3.05
C LEU A 68 16.16 -16.62 3.75
N ASP A 69 16.38 -15.35 3.45
CA ASP A 69 15.62 -14.24 4.03
C ASP A 69 14.14 -14.26 3.65
N ARG A 70 13.79 -14.95 2.56
CA ARG A 70 12.38 -15.17 2.15
C ARG A 70 11.53 -15.89 3.20
N TYR A 71 12.15 -16.57 4.13
CA TYR A 71 11.48 -17.31 5.21
C TYR A 71 11.56 -16.59 6.56
N VAL A 72 12.15 -15.40 6.62
CA VAL A 72 12.30 -14.65 7.86
C VAL A 72 11.57 -13.33 7.77
N PRO A 73 10.55 -13.14 8.61
CA PRO A 73 9.76 -11.93 8.60
C PRO A 73 10.61 -10.67 8.73
N TYR A 74 10.33 -9.68 7.89
CA TYR A 74 10.94 -8.34 7.93
C TYR A 74 12.46 -8.30 7.77
N ALA A 75 13.06 -9.29 7.13
CA ALA A 75 14.51 -9.39 6.99
C ALA A 75 15.15 -8.13 6.37
N ALA A 76 14.50 -7.49 5.39
CA ALA A 76 14.99 -6.25 4.78
C ALA A 76 15.08 -5.08 5.77
N PHE A 77 14.05 -4.88 6.58
CA PHE A 77 14.03 -3.82 7.58
C PHE A 77 15.02 -4.08 8.72
N ARG A 78 15.16 -5.33 9.13
CA ARG A 78 16.19 -5.74 10.09
C ARG A 78 17.57 -5.39 9.57
N SER A 79 17.88 -5.81 8.34
CA SER A 79 19.18 -5.56 7.72
C SER A 79 19.48 -4.07 7.56
N ALA A 80 18.48 -3.26 7.20
CA ALA A 80 18.67 -1.85 6.90
C ALA A 80 18.60 -0.93 8.13
N LEU A 81 17.80 -1.26 9.15
CA LEU A 81 17.39 -0.29 10.17
C LEU A 81 17.86 -0.60 11.60
N LEU A 82 18.13 -1.86 11.98
CA LEU A 82 18.41 -2.20 13.39
C LEU A 82 19.52 -1.33 14.01
N ALA A 83 20.66 -1.19 13.35
CA ALA A 83 21.76 -0.38 13.87
C ALA A 83 21.41 1.12 14.01
N ALA A 84 20.52 1.62 13.15
CA ALA A 84 20.05 3.01 13.20
C ALA A 84 19.03 3.21 14.32
N LEU A 85 18.16 2.24 14.54
CA LEU A 85 17.18 2.24 15.64
C LEU A 85 17.88 2.22 17.00
N ASP A 86 18.89 1.37 17.17
CA ASP A 86 19.74 1.33 18.39
C ASP A 86 20.50 2.63 18.62
N GLY A 87 20.84 3.32 17.53
CA GLY A 87 21.57 4.58 17.54
C GLY A 87 20.70 5.80 17.80
N GLU A 88 19.35 5.69 17.81
CA GLU A 88 18.45 6.85 17.97
C GLU A 88 18.60 7.49 19.37
N ARG A 89 18.63 8.82 19.41
CA ARG A 89 18.86 9.61 20.64
C ARG A 89 17.82 10.71 20.85
N ASP A 90 16.92 10.91 19.90
CA ASP A 90 15.83 11.87 20.04
C ASP A 90 14.82 11.35 21.08
N PRO A 91 14.58 12.07 22.19
CA PRO A 91 13.67 11.61 23.23
C PRO A 91 12.25 11.29 22.73
N ASP A 92 11.80 11.98 21.68
CA ASP A 92 10.46 11.79 21.12
C ASP A 92 10.38 10.55 20.22
N LEU A 93 11.51 10.10 19.64
CA LEU A 93 11.59 8.93 18.76
C LEU A 93 12.09 7.66 19.47
N VAL A 94 12.85 7.78 20.55
CA VAL A 94 13.40 6.61 21.25
C VAL A 94 12.36 5.57 21.61
N PRO A 95 11.16 5.91 22.13
CA PRO A 95 10.15 4.89 22.45
C PRO A 95 9.72 4.09 21.23
N SER A 96 9.45 4.75 20.10
CA SER A 96 9.10 4.13 18.83
C SER A 96 10.26 3.31 18.25
N ALA A 97 11.48 3.83 18.32
CA ALA A 97 12.68 3.13 17.83
C ALA A 97 12.94 1.83 18.60
N VAL A 98 12.82 1.84 19.92
CA VAL A 98 12.94 0.64 20.75
C VAL A 98 11.82 -0.34 20.44
N ALA A 99 10.58 0.12 20.34
CA ALA A 99 9.44 -0.73 20.04
C ALA A 99 9.57 -1.42 18.65
N VAL A 100 10.03 -0.70 17.63
CA VAL A 100 10.30 -1.26 16.29
C VAL A 100 11.48 -2.23 16.32
N HIS A 101 12.58 -1.85 16.98
CA HIS A 101 13.74 -2.73 17.15
C HIS A 101 13.31 -4.07 17.74
N ASP A 102 12.62 -4.04 18.88
CA ASP A 102 12.19 -5.24 19.60
C ASP A 102 11.21 -6.07 18.76
N ALA A 103 10.30 -5.42 18.04
CA ALA A 103 9.36 -6.08 17.13
C ALA A 103 10.08 -6.81 15.98
N LEU A 104 11.06 -6.16 15.34
CA LEU A 104 11.84 -6.76 14.25
C LEU A 104 12.70 -7.95 14.75
N VAL A 105 13.23 -7.85 15.96
CA VAL A 105 13.98 -8.94 16.59
C VAL A 105 13.06 -10.09 17.01
N ALA A 106 11.93 -9.77 17.65
CA ALA A 106 10.94 -10.76 18.10
C ALA A 106 10.30 -11.52 16.94
N ALA A 107 10.01 -10.86 15.81
CA ALA A 107 9.45 -11.50 14.61
C ALA A 107 10.39 -12.58 14.05
N ALA A 108 11.69 -12.34 14.09
CA ALA A 108 12.69 -13.34 13.66
C ALA A 108 12.91 -14.46 14.70
N ALA A 109 12.83 -14.10 15.97
CA ALA A 109 12.96 -15.09 17.05
C ALA A 109 11.70 -15.97 17.19
N ALA A 110 10.56 -15.58 16.56
CA ALA A 110 9.24 -16.11 16.81
C ALA A 110 8.97 -16.22 18.32
N GLY A 111 9.25 -15.11 19.03
CA GLY A 111 9.07 -14.97 20.47
C GLY A 111 7.60 -15.04 20.88
N SER A 112 7.34 -15.08 22.19
CA SER A 112 5.98 -15.25 22.71
C SER A 112 5.01 -14.20 22.18
N ALA A 113 3.79 -14.61 21.86
CA ALA A 113 2.71 -13.76 21.34
C ALA A 113 2.37 -12.53 22.23
N ALA A 114 2.89 -12.48 23.46
CA ALA A 114 2.64 -11.40 24.40
C ALA A 114 3.46 -10.11 24.12
N GLU A 115 4.54 -10.20 23.33
CA GLU A 115 5.42 -9.07 23.01
C GLU A 115 5.38 -8.69 21.51
N ALA A 116 4.53 -9.36 20.74
CA ALA A 116 4.52 -9.28 19.31
C ALA A 116 3.79 -8.01 18.82
N MET A 117 4.48 -7.14 18.07
CA MET A 117 3.89 -5.95 17.45
C MET A 117 3.12 -6.35 16.18
N PRO A 118 1.81 -6.08 16.07
CA PRO A 118 1.03 -6.35 14.86
C PRO A 118 1.55 -5.55 13.65
N LEU A 119 1.43 -6.14 12.43
CA LEU A 119 1.91 -5.56 11.16
C LEU A 119 1.54 -4.08 10.97
N PRO A 120 0.30 -3.64 11.15
CA PRO A 120 -0.05 -2.25 10.94
C PRO A 120 0.60 -1.28 11.95
N ARG A 121 0.83 -1.69 13.21
CA ARG A 121 1.61 -0.89 14.16
C ARG A 121 3.06 -0.75 13.69
N LEU A 122 3.67 -1.85 13.25
CA LEU A 122 5.02 -1.81 12.71
C LEU A 122 5.11 -0.81 11.55
N VAL A 123 4.13 -0.81 10.64
CA VAL A 123 4.06 0.16 9.54
C VAL A 123 3.93 1.59 10.05
N ALA A 124 3.07 1.85 11.04
CA ALA A 124 2.85 3.18 11.58
C ALA A 124 4.09 3.73 12.32
N GLU A 125 4.72 2.90 13.14
CA GLU A 125 5.95 3.28 13.86
C GLU A 125 7.11 3.50 12.87
N LEU A 126 7.28 2.63 11.87
CA LEU A 126 8.28 2.81 10.81
C LEU A 126 8.02 4.09 10.00
N GLU A 127 6.77 4.36 9.64
CA GLU A 127 6.37 5.60 8.96
C GLU A 127 6.79 6.83 9.78
N GLY A 128 6.43 6.86 11.08
CA GLY A 128 6.77 7.96 11.97
C GLY A 128 8.27 8.20 12.09
N ILE A 129 9.05 7.12 12.28
CA ILE A 129 10.51 7.18 12.39
C ILE A 129 11.15 7.66 11.07
N LEU A 130 10.77 7.04 9.93
CA LEU A 130 11.34 7.40 8.62
C LEU A 130 11.00 8.83 8.24
N ARG A 131 9.78 9.28 8.51
CA ARG A 131 9.37 10.68 8.29
C ARG A 131 10.18 11.65 9.14
N ALA A 132 10.32 11.37 10.42
CA ALA A 132 11.10 12.21 11.32
C ALA A 132 12.60 12.26 10.92
N TRP A 133 13.16 11.13 10.48
CA TRP A 133 14.52 11.12 9.93
C TRP A 133 14.62 11.95 8.65
N ALA A 134 13.65 11.80 7.72
CA ALA A 134 13.64 12.54 6.47
C ALA A 134 13.43 14.05 6.64
N GLN A 135 12.77 14.49 7.71
CA GLN A 135 12.64 15.90 8.06
C GLN A 135 13.96 16.51 8.57
N ARG A 136 14.84 15.70 9.13
CA ARG A 136 16.18 16.16 9.58
C ARG A 136 17.15 16.26 8.40
N GLU A 137 17.25 15.18 7.62
CA GLU A 137 18.14 15.06 6.46
C GLU A 137 17.48 14.15 5.43
N PRO A 138 17.61 14.45 4.11
CA PRO A 138 17.06 13.59 3.07
C PRO A 138 17.57 12.15 3.24
N LEU A 139 16.66 11.17 3.16
CA LEU A 139 16.91 9.77 3.48
C LEU A 139 16.92 8.88 2.24
N VAL A 140 17.83 7.94 2.16
CA VAL A 140 17.79 6.83 1.20
C VAL A 140 17.65 5.52 1.95
N LEU A 141 16.57 4.76 1.69
CA LEU A 141 16.40 3.39 2.13
C LEU A 141 16.73 2.47 0.96
N ALA A 142 17.84 1.77 1.06
CA ALA A 142 18.38 0.92 0.00
C ALA A 142 18.30 -0.56 0.39
N ILE A 143 17.77 -1.41 -0.51
CA ILE A 143 17.67 -2.86 -0.31
C ILE A 143 18.31 -3.57 -1.50
N ASP A 144 19.38 -4.28 -1.26
CA ASP A 144 20.02 -5.15 -2.26
C ASP A 144 19.37 -6.53 -2.26
N ASP A 145 19.09 -7.06 -3.45
CA ASP A 145 18.49 -8.37 -3.70
C ASP A 145 17.04 -8.53 -3.16
N LEU A 146 16.18 -7.54 -3.37
CA LEU A 146 14.77 -7.53 -2.95
C LEU A 146 13.98 -8.79 -3.37
N HIS A 147 14.44 -9.53 -4.38
CA HIS A 147 13.82 -10.79 -4.80
C HIS A 147 13.89 -11.91 -3.74
N ALA A 148 14.75 -11.74 -2.74
CA ALA A 148 14.85 -12.61 -1.59
C ALA A 148 14.03 -12.14 -0.37
N ALA A 149 13.20 -11.10 -0.52
CA ALA A 149 12.36 -10.60 0.56
C ALA A 149 11.19 -11.55 0.86
N ASP A 150 10.82 -11.61 2.13
CA ASP A 150 9.60 -12.25 2.60
C ASP A 150 8.35 -11.43 2.23
N ALA A 151 7.17 -12.06 2.24
CA ALA A 151 5.94 -11.42 1.81
C ALA A 151 5.48 -10.29 2.74
N ASP A 152 5.78 -10.37 4.04
CA ASP A 152 5.45 -9.30 5.00
C ASP A 152 6.34 -8.08 4.77
N THR A 153 7.64 -8.26 4.46
CA THR A 153 8.53 -7.17 3.99
C THR A 153 7.96 -6.45 2.78
N LEU A 154 7.48 -7.18 1.76
CA LEU A 154 6.92 -6.57 0.55
C LEU A 154 5.64 -5.78 0.84
N THR A 155 4.82 -6.28 1.73
CA THR A 155 3.62 -5.58 2.21
C THR A 155 3.99 -4.26 2.90
N VAL A 156 4.89 -4.30 3.88
CA VAL A 156 5.35 -3.10 4.61
C VAL A 156 6.00 -2.09 3.66
N LEU A 157 6.90 -2.54 2.79
CA LEU A 157 7.59 -1.67 1.84
C LEU A 157 6.60 -0.96 0.90
N SER A 158 5.63 -1.70 0.35
CA SER A 158 4.60 -1.14 -0.51
C SER A 158 3.76 -0.07 0.20
N LEU A 159 3.40 -0.32 1.47
CA LEU A 159 2.67 0.65 2.30
C LEU A 159 3.51 1.89 2.61
N LEU A 160 4.78 1.74 2.97
CA LEU A 160 5.68 2.86 3.27
C LEU A 160 5.94 3.74 2.05
N ILE A 161 6.18 3.14 0.87
CA ILE A 161 6.35 3.88 -0.39
C ILE A 161 5.15 4.79 -0.65
N ARG A 162 3.93 4.31 -0.40
CA ARG A 162 2.70 5.07 -0.62
C ARG A 162 2.49 6.18 0.41
N LYS A 163 2.81 5.89 1.68
CA LYS A 163 2.58 6.80 2.81
C LYS A 163 3.55 7.97 2.88
N LEU A 164 4.74 7.80 2.38
CA LEU A 164 5.83 8.76 2.49
C LEU A 164 6.03 9.61 1.22
N GLN A 165 5.01 9.73 0.36
CA GLN A 165 5.11 10.43 -0.93
C GLN A 165 5.47 11.92 -0.81
N GLY A 166 5.07 12.58 0.28
CA GLY A 166 5.39 13.98 0.57
C GLY A 166 6.68 14.20 1.36
N ASP A 167 7.49 13.17 1.57
CA ASP A 167 8.69 13.23 2.42
C ASP A 167 9.98 13.17 1.60
N ALA A 168 11.09 13.67 2.14
CA ALA A 168 12.40 13.69 1.49
C ALA A 168 13.06 12.28 1.53
N ILE A 169 12.43 11.26 0.93
CA ILE A 169 12.86 9.86 0.97
C ILE A 169 13.02 9.30 -0.43
N THR A 170 14.12 8.57 -0.67
CA THR A 170 14.27 7.69 -1.81
C THR A 170 14.31 6.23 -1.38
N PHE A 171 13.40 5.42 -1.91
CA PHE A 171 13.48 3.96 -1.84
C PHE A 171 14.25 3.47 -3.06
N ILE A 172 15.31 2.72 -2.87
CA ILE A 172 16.07 2.12 -3.97
C ILE A 172 16.32 0.65 -3.71
N ALA A 173 16.00 -0.20 -4.69
CA ALA A 173 16.18 -1.63 -4.53
C ALA A 173 16.73 -2.28 -5.79
N THR A 174 17.46 -3.39 -5.62
CA THR A 174 17.85 -4.26 -6.74
C THR A 174 17.03 -5.54 -6.75
N MET A 175 16.74 -6.07 -7.93
CA MET A 175 16.08 -7.38 -8.08
C MET A 175 16.50 -8.09 -9.36
N ARG A 176 16.25 -9.39 -9.44
CA ARG A 176 16.41 -10.16 -10.69
C ARG A 176 15.29 -9.81 -11.68
N ALA A 177 15.55 -10.01 -12.98
CA ALA A 177 14.62 -9.59 -14.02
C ALA A 177 13.47 -10.57 -14.27
N HIS A 178 13.68 -11.88 -14.10
CA HIS A 178 12.74 -12.91 -14.57
C HIS A 178 12.53 -14.07 -13.58
N PRO A 179 11.30 -14.73 -13.61
CA PRO A 179 11.09 -16.04 -12.99
C PRO A 179 12.05 -17.10 -13.59
N PRO A 180 12.40 -18.18 -12.85
CA PRO A 180 11.82 -18.59 -11.55
C PRO A 180 12.39 -17.87 -10.33
N ASP A 181 13.40 -17.03 -10.50
CA ASP A 181 14.17 -16.40 -9.43
C ASP A 181 13.41 -15.29 -8.70
N VAL A 182 12.27 -14.86 -9.22
CA VAL A 182 11.45 -13.77 -8.68
C VAL A 182 10.05 -14.30 -8.40
N SER A 183 9.51 -14.04 -7.20
CA SER A 183 8.14 -14.42 -6.87
C SER A 183 7.13 -13.64 -7.72
N ILE A 184 5.99 -14.29 -8.02
CA ILE A 184 4.89 -13.66 -8.76
C ILE A 184 4.36 -12.45 -8.00
N ASP A 185 4.32 -12.53 -6.65
CA ASP A 185 3.83 -11.46 -5.77
C ASP A 185 4.74 -10.22 -5.82
N LEU A 186 6.07 -10.41 -5.82
CA LEU A 186 7.02 -9.30 -5.96
C LEU A 186 6.85 -8.62 -7.32
N THR A 187 6.80 -9.42 -8.40
CA THR A 187 6.62 -8.88 -9.76
C THR A 187 5.32 -8.07 -9.85
N ALA A 188 4.20 -8.65 -9.36
CA ALA A 188 2.91 -7.98 -9.35
C ALA A 188 2.91 -6.68 -8.51
N THR A 189 3.62 -6.67 -7.38
CA THR A 189 3.75 -5.49 -6.51
C THR A 189 4.54 -4.38 -7.20
N ILE A 190 5.70 -4.69 -7.77
CA ILE A 190 6.54 -3.71 -8.47
C ILE A 190 5.85 -3.17 -9.73
N ASP A 191 5.20 -4.04 -10.52
CA ASP A 191 4.44 -3.62 -11.71
C ASP A 191 3.26 -2.72 -11.34
N ARG A 192 2.64 -2.94 -10.18
CA ARG A 192 1.58 -2.09 -9.65
C ARG A 192 2.14 -0.72 -9.26
N LEU A 193 3.21 -0.67 -8.47
CA LEU A 193 3.87 0.58 -8.11
C LEU A 193 4.32 1.38 -9.34
N GLY A 194 4.82 0.68 -10.37
CA GLY A 194 5.18 1.31 -11.65
C GLY A 194 3.99 1.90 -12.39
N ARG A 195 2.85 1.19 -12.47
CA ARG A 195 1.60 1.69 -13.09
C ARG A 195 0.99 2.86 -12.33
N ASP A 196 1.12 2.86 -11.02
CA ASP A 196 0.64 3.93 -10.15
C ASP A 196 1.57 5.16 -10.19
N GLY A 197 2.67 5.11 -10.97
CA GLY A 197 3.66 6.20 -11.06
C GLY A 197 4.52 6.38 -9.80
N LEU A 198 4.46 5.41 -8.87
CA LEU A 198 5.16 5.45 -7.59
C LEU A 198 6.56 4.84 -7.64
N ALA A 199 6.90 4.09 -8.68
CA ALA A 199 8.22 3.50 -8.87
C ALA A 199 8.70 3.65 -10.31
N SER A 200 9.98 3.99 -10.48
CA SER A 200 10.70 3.95 -11.74
C SER A 200 11.53 2.68 -11.83
N LEU A 201 11.53 2.05 -13.00
CA LEU A 201 12.25 0.81 -13.27
C LEU A 201 13.46 1.10 -14.13
N ILE A 202 14.64 0.65 -13.69
CA ILE A 202 15.89 0.75 -14.45
C ILE A 202 16.34 -0.66 -14.79
N ASP A 203 16.31 -1.01 -16.06
CA ASP A 203 16.77 -2.31 -16.55
C ASP A 203 18.24 -2.25 -16.95
N LEU A 204 19.12 -2.96 -16.21
CA LEU A 204 20.53 -3.07 -16.55
C LEU A 204 20.71 -4.20 -17.56
N GLY A 205 21.05 -3.82 -18.80
CA GLY A 205 21.39 -4.75 -19.86
C GLY A 205 22.88 -5.18 -19.83
N PRO A 206 23.34 -6.04 -20.73
CA PRO A 206 24.74 -6.39 -20.89
C PRO A 206 25.59 -5.19 -21.36
N LEU A 207 26.88 -5.19 -21.05
CA LEU A 207 27.85 -4.21 -21.54
C LEU A 207 28.08 -4.38 -23.04
N ASP A 208 28.27 -3.27 -23.74
CA ASP A 208 28.68 -3.29 -25.11
C ASP A 208 30.18 -3.62 -25.28
N VAL A 209 30.64 -3.71 -26.51
CA VAL A 209 32.04 -4.10 -26.82
C VAL A 209 33.05 -3.10 -26.27
N ASP A 210 32.74 -1.78 -26.35
CA ASP A 210 33.62 -0.74 -25.86
C ASP A 210 33.66 -0.68 -24.33
N GLU A 211 32.51 -0.93 -23.68
CA GLU A 211 32.42 -1.06 -22.23
C GLU A 211 33.17 -2.32 -21.73
N VAL A 212 33.06 -3.46 -22.45
CA VAL A 212 33.85 -4.67 -22.16
C VAL A 212 35.33 -4.38 -22.30
N ARG A 213 35.77 -3.61 -23.35
CA ARG A 213 37.16 -3.16 -23.52
C ARG A 213 37.63 -2.35 -22.31
N ALA A 214 36.82 -1.41 -21.87
CA ALA A 214 37.11 -0.59 -20.68
C ALA A 214 37.25 -1.43 -19.41
N LEU A 215 36.32 -2.41 -19.20
CA LEU A 215 36.35 -3.29 -18.07
C LEU A 215 37.58 -4.23 -18.09
N ALA A 216 37.86 -4.83 -19.23
CA ALA A 216 39.05 -5.66 -19.41
C ALA A 216 40.36 -4.88 -19.18
N ARG A 217 40.44 -3.62 -19.64
CA ARG A 217 41.56 -2.74 -19.36
C ARG A 217 41.74 -2.44 -17.87
N ALA A 218 40.64 -2.18 -17.16
CA ALA A 218 40.69 -1.96 -15.71
C ALA A 218 41.11 -3.20 -14.93
N ALA A 219 40.75 -4.40 -15.40
CA ALA A 219 41.10 -5.67 -14.76
C ALA A 219 42.55 -6.11 -15.06
N LEU A 220 43.07 -5.79 -16.24
CA LEU A 220 44.42 -6.24 -16.69
C LEU A 220 45.53 -5.26 -16.35
N ASP A 221 45.25 -4.04 -15.93
CA ASP A 221 46.18 -2.92 -15.82
C ASP A 221 47.00 -2.70 -17.13
N ALA A 222 46.45 -3.17 -18.25
CA ALA A 222 47.04 -3.08 -19.59
C ALA A 222 45.95 -2.89 -20.65
N ALA A 223 46.31 -2.33 -21.82
CA ALA A 223 45.37 -2.17 -22.91
C ALA A 223 45.09 -3.52 -23.62
N PRO A 224 43.84 -4.07 -23.56
CA PRO A 224 43.51 -5.32 -24.25
C PRO A 224 43.55 -5.10 -25.79
N ASP A 225 43.96 -6.14 -26.51
CA ASP A 225 43.88 -6.13 -27.98
C ASP A 225 42.45 -6.45 -28.46
N GLU A 226 42.17 -6.18 -29.74
CA GLU A 226 40.83 -6.36 -30.31
C GLU A 226 40.36 -7.81 -30.35
N LYS A 227 41.30 -8.76 -30.42
CA LYS A 227 40.96 -10.19 -30.43
C LYS A 227 40.52 -10.64 -29.02
N LEU A 228 41.22 -10.19 -28.00
CA LEU A 228 40.88 -10.47 -26.60
C LEU A 228 39.50 -9.87 -26.21
N VAL A 229 39.27 -8.60 -26.59
CA VAL A 229 37.99 -7.91 -26.34
C VAL A 229 36.84 -8.65 -27.00
N ARG A 230 36.97 -9.02 -28.27
CA ARG A 230 35.96 -9.74 -29.01
C ARG A 230 35.69 -11.13 -28.43
N ALA A 231 36.72 -11.88 -28.07
CA ALA A 231 36.62 -13.19 -27.47
C ALA A 231 35.93 -13.13 -26.08
N LEU A 232 36.25 -12.09 -25.28
CA LEU A 232 35.55 -11.84 -24.00
C LEU A 232 34.09 -11.50 -24.26
N TRP A 233 33.77 -10.59 -25.17
CA TRP A 233 32.39 -10.19 -25.44
C TRP A 233 31.55 -11.36 -25.97
N GLU A 234 32.05 -12.13 -26.95
CA GLU A 234 31.33 -13.28 -27.52
C GLU A 234 31.07 -14.38 -26.48
N SER A 235 32.01 -14.62 -25.58
CA SER A 235 31.91 -15.67 -24.56
C SER A 235 31.06 -15.30 -23.36
N THR A 236 31.08 -14.01 -22.97
CA THR A 236 30.39 -13.50 -21.78
C THR A 236 29.07 -12.80 -22.09
N ARG A 237 28.83 -12.52 -23.39
CA ARG A 237 27.72 -11.69 -23.89
C ARG A 237 27.63 -10.34 -23.16
N GLY A 238 28.78 -9.77 -22.77
CA GLY A 238 28.86 -8.50 -22.09
C GLY A 238 28.42 -8.52 -20.62
N ASN A 239 28.25 -9.67 -19.99
CA ASN A 239 27.99 -9.73 -18.55
C ASN A 239 29.28 -9.39 -17.77
N PRO A 240 29.31 -8.28 -16.98
CA PRO A 240 30.51 -7.78 -16.32
C PRO A 240 31.22 -8.81 -15.44
N PHE A 241 30.48 -9.56 -14.65
CA PHE A 241 31.03 -10.59 -13.78
C PHE A 241 31.79 -11.65 -14.55
N TYR A 242 31.23 -12.11 -15.67
CA TYR A 242 31.90 -13.12 -16.49
C TYR A 242 33.07 -12.53 -17.29
N VAL A 243 33.09 -11.22 -17.59
CA VAL A 243 34.23 -10.55 -18.19
C VAL A 243 35.40 -10.52 -17.20
N GLU A 244 35.18 -10.06 -15.96
CA GLU A 244 36.24 -10.02 -14.94
C GLU A 244 36.76 -11.41 -14.61
N GLU A 245 35.86 -12.39 -14.45
CA GLU A 245 36.26 -13.78 -14.16
C GLU A 245 36.97 -14.42 -15.35
N GLY A 246 36.58 -14.07 -16.59
CA GLY A 246 37.27 -14.50 -17.81
C GLY A 246 38.72 -13.99 -17.85
N VAL A 247 38.94 -12.70 -17.56
CA VAL A 247 40.28 -12.11 -17.48
C VAL A 247 41.13 -12.78 -16.42
N ARG A 248 40.62 -12.89 -15.17
CA ARG A 248 41.38 -13.56 -14.06
C ARG A 248 41.72 -15.00 -14.37
N SER A 249 40.80 -15.72 -15.02
CA SER A 249 41.06 -17.14 -15.35
C SER A 249 42.10 -17.29 -16.45
N MET A 250 42.10 -16.40 -17.45
CA MET A 250 43.12 -16.40 -18.52
C MET A 250 44.48 -16.01 -17.96
N GLU A 251 44.54 -15.07 -17.04
CA GLU A 251 45.77 -14.66 -16.35
C GLU A 251 46.35 -15.85 -15.51
N ALA A 252 45.51 -16.51 -14.70
CA ALA A 252 45.92 -17.67 -13.91
C ALA A 252 46.36 -18.88 -14.74
N ALA A 253 45.81 -19.05 -15.95
CA ALA A 253 46.19 -20.09 -16.91
C ALA A 253 47.43 -19.74 -17.74
N GLY A 254 48.00 -18.53 -17.64
CA GLY A 254 49.12 -18.07 -18.47
C GLY A 254 48.71 -17.87 -19.93
N GLY A 255 47.41 -17.75 -20.21
CA GLY A 255 46.84 -17.59 -21.53
C GLY A 255 46.93 -16.15 -22.10
N LEU A 256 47.49 -15.22 -21.31
CA LEU A 256 47.65 -13.81 -21.69
C LEU A 256 49.10 -13.48 -21.93
N VAL A 257 49.38 -12.74 -23.00
CA VAL A 257 50.73 -12.24 -23.33
C VAL A 257 50.66 -10.73 -23.50
N VAL A 258 51.60 -10.05 -22.87
CA VAL A 258 51.74 -8.59 -22.98
C VAL A 258 52.85 -8.25 -23.96
N GLU A 259 52.52 -7.73 -25.16
CA GLU A 259 53.43 -7.29 -26.15
C GLU A 259 53.24 -5.81 -26.49
N ASN A 260 54.29 -5.01 -26.45
CA ASN A 260 54.25 -3.55 -26.75
C ASN A 260 53.22 -2.77 -25.94
N GLY A 261 52.98 -3.15 -24.66
CA GLY A 261 51.98 -2.50 -23.77
C GLY A 261 50.54 -2.86 -24.05
N ARG A 262 50.30 -3.88 -24.90
CA ARG A 262 48.97 -4.45 -25.17
C ARG A 262 48.93 -5.89 -24.70
N CYS A 263 47.80 -6.26 -24.07
CA CYS A 263 47.53 -7.62 -23.61
C CYS A 263 46.66 -8.32 -24.65
N GLY A 264 47.14 -9.47 -25.13
CA GLY A 264 46.45 -10.33 -26.09
C GLY A 264 46.43 -11.80 -25.66
N LEU A 265 45.74 -12.64 -26.46
CA LEU A 265 45.68 -14.09 -26.21
C LEU A 265 46.98 -14.75 -26.67
N SER A 266 47.50 -15.68 -25.86
CA SER A 266 48.63 -16.57 -26.30
C SER A 266 48.12 -17.53 -27.39
N ALA A 267 49.01 -17.92 -28.32
CA ALA A 267 48.61 -18.53 -29.59
C ALA A 267 47.93 -19.91 -29.47
N ASP A 268 48.03 -20.62 -28.33
CA ASP A 268 47.65 -22.01 -28.22
C ASP A 268 46.33 -22.34 -27.46
N ASP A 269 45.66 -21.38 -26.80
CA ASP A 269 44.56 -21.77 -25.86
C ASP A 269 43.24 -20.98 -25.92
N ALA A 270 42.91 -20.31 -27.02
CA ALA A 270 41.83 -19.33 -27.08
C ALA A 270 40.37 -19.80 -26.90
N PRO A 271 39.88 -21.01 -27.30
CA PRO A 271 38.44 -21.32 -27.24
C PRO A 271 37.97 -22.14 -26.02
N SER A 272 38.86 -22.97 -25.41
CA SER A 272 38.46 -23.84 -24.30
C SER A 272 38.38 -23.14 -22.96
N ALA A 273 39.12 -22.07 -22.80
CA ALA A 273 39.21 -21.27 -21.62
C ALA A 273 38.00 -20.36 -21.30
N LEU A 274 37.02 -20.17 -22.20
CA LEU A 274 35.96 -19.11 -22.13
C LEU A 274 34.53 -19.56 -21.82
N ARG A 275 34.26 -20.77 -21.34
CA ARG A 275 32.90 -21.21 -20.97
C ARG A 275 32.57 -20.87 -19.52
N ALA A 276 31.83 -19.80 -19.28
CA ALA A 276 31.67 -19.07 -18.03
C ALA A 276 31.01 -19.76 -16.82
N PRO A 277 29.90 -20.51 -16.87
CA PRO A 277 29.29 -21.05 -15.63
C PRO A 277 30.09 -22.17 -14.96
N THR A 278 30.84 -22.90 -15.75
CA THR A 278 31.65 -24.07 -15.30
C THR A 278 32.92 -23.68 -14.49
N ARG A 279 33.25 -22.39 -14.41
CA ARG A 279 34.60 -21.96 -13.95
C ARG A 279 34.67 -21.60 -12.48
N ILE A 280 33.59 -21.06 -11.88
CA ILE A 280 33.57 -20.89 -10.40
C ILE A 280 33.69 -22.27 -9.76
N VAL A 281 32.95 -23.23 -10.27
CA VAL A 281 33.02 -24.61 -9.86
C VAL A 281 34.42 -25.21 -10.15
N TYR A 282 35.01 -24.92 -11.32
CA TYR A 282 36.36 -25.37 -11.69
C TYR A 282 37.46 -24.74 -10.82
N ARG A 283 37.35 -23.46 -10.48
CA ARG A 283 38.29 -22.78 -9.55
C ARG A 283 38.25 -23.40 -8.18
N LEU A 284 37.05 -23.70 -7.66
CA LEU A 284 36.86 -24.43 -6.41
C LEU A 284 37.42 -25.87 -6.48
N PHE A 285 37.32 -26.54 -7.64
CA PHE A 285 37.91 -27.84 -7.86
C PHE A 285 39.42 -27.81 -7.69
N ASN A 286 40.08 -26.71 -8.05
CA ASN A 286 41.52 -26.53 -7.93
C ASN A 286 42.01 -26.16 -6.52
N LEU A 287 41.11 -25.73 -5.61
CA LEU A 287 41.46 -25.38 -4.22
C LEU A 287 41.50 -26.59 -3.28
N GLY A 288 41.24 -27.78 -3.78
CA GLY A 288 41.25 -29.00 -2.99
C GLY A 288 39.88 -29.46 -2.49
N ALA A 289 39.81 -30.68 -1.98
CA ALA A 289 38.54 -31.30 -1.57
C ALA A 289 37.94 -30.63 -0.34
N ASP A 290 38.75 -30.24 0.62
CA ASP A 290 38.33 -29.67 1.91
C ASP A 290 37.76 -28.27 1.73
N ALA A 291 38.49 -27.40 1.02
CA ALA A 291 38.01 -26.05 0.71
C ALA A 291 36.67 -26.07 -0.07
N ARG A 292 36.54 -27.00 -1.00
CA ARG A 292 35.30 -27.19 -1.75
C ARG A 292 34.15 -27.67 -0.86
N ALA A 293 34.39 -28.63 0.03
CA ALA A 293 33.39 -29.17 0.95
C ALA A 293 32.89 -28.06 1.90
N VAL A 294 33.83 -27.26 2.44
CA VAL A 294 33.49 -26.09 3.30
C VAL A 294 32.72 -25.04 2.54
N ALA A 295 33.16 -24.64 1.33
CA ALA A 295 32.44 -23.65 0.53
C ALA A 295 31.00 -24.07 0.20
N ARG A 296 30.79 -25.36 -0.13
CA ARG A 296 29.46 -25.92 -0.41
C ARG A 296 28.59 -25.93 0.85
N ALA A 297 29.11 -26.30 1.98
CA ALA A 297 28.39 -26.31 3.25
C ALA A 297 28.01 -24.90 3.69
N LEU A 298 28.91 -23.93 3.49
CA LEU A 298 28.68 -22.50 3.81
C LEU A 298 27.54 -21.87 3.03
N THR A 299 27.14 -22.39 1.86
CA THR A 299 26.03 -21.83 1.08
C THR A 299 24.69 -21.80 1.83
N ALA A 300 24.52 -22.69 2.81
CA ALA A 300 23.31 -22.76 3.62
C ALA A 300 23.35 -21.85 4.86
N PHE A 301 24.46 -21.18 5.14
CA PHE A 301 24.57 -20.20 6.22
C PHE A 301 24.31 -18.80 5.66
N ARG A 302 23.64 -17.94 6.43
CA ARG A 302 23.50 -16.53 6.10
C ARG A 302 24.79 -15.77 6.29
N ARG A 303 25.35 -15.90 7.48
CA ARG A 303 26.68 -15.47 7.89
C ARG A 303 27.28 -16.57 8.70
N PHE A 304 28.57 -16.69 8.65
CA PHE A 304 29.26 -17.70 9.41
C PHE A 304 30.23 -17.05 10.41
N ARG A 305 30.19 -17.53 11.65
CA ARG A 305 31.09 -17.10 12.71
C ARG A 305 32.02 -18.24 13.10
N LEU A 306 33.22 -17.89 13.53
CA LEU A 306 34.17 -18.90 14.00
C LEU A 306 33.68 -19.71 15.22
N GLU A 307 32.71 -19.19 15.97
CA GLU A 307 32.06 -19.94 17.06
C GLU A 307 31.19 -21.12 16.60
N ASP A 308 30.85 -21.18 15.30
CA ASP A 308 30.04 -22.26 14.70
C ASP A 308 30.89 -23.28 13.92
N LEU A 309 32.21 -23.34 14.15
CA LEU A 309 33.11 -24.27 13.46
C LEU A 309 32.73 -25.74 13.64
N ASP A 310 32.22 -26.13 14.81
CA ASP A 310 31.76 -27.47 15.13
C ASP A 310 30.62 -27.94 14.18
N VAL A 311 29.75 -27.04 13.78
CA VAL A 311 28.66 -27.30 12.82
C VAL A 311 29.24 -27.62 11.44
N LEU A 312 30.16 -26.77 10.94
CA LEU A 312 30.81 -27.02 9.66
C LEU A 312 31.67 -28.31 9.68
N ALA A 313 32.38 -28.58 10.76
CA ALA A 313 33.12 -29.84 10.95
C ALA A 313 32.14 -31.03 10.83
N SER A 314 31.00 -30.98 11.53
CA SER A 314 29.94 -31.98 11.42
C SER A 314 29.37 -32.14 10.02
N LEU A 315 29.13 -30.99 9.31
CA LEU A 315 28.58 -31.00 7.96
C LEU A 315 29.52 -31.59 6.92
N THR A 316 30.82 -31.24 7.02
CA THR A 316 31.84 -31.61 6.03
C THR A 316 32.49 -32.93 6.34
N GLY A 317 32.45 -33.39 7.59
CA GLY A 317 33.19 -34.56 8.10
C GLY A 317 34.68 -34.29 8.28
N LEU A 318 35.08 -33.01 8.29
CA LEU A 318 36.44 -32.55 8.57
C LEU A 318 36.63 -32.28 10.06
N ASP A 319 37.85 -32.24 10.54
CA ASP A 319 38.16 -31.71 11.87
C ASP A 319 38.24 -30.18 11.81
N GLU A 320 38.14 -29.51 12.97
CA GLU A 320 38.12 -28.04 13.06
C GLU A 320 39.36 -27.39 12.42
N VAL A 321 40.54 -28.01 12.58
CA VAL A 321 41.80 -27.50 12.01
C VAL A 321 41.80 -27.56 10.48
N ALA A 322 41.17 -28.57 9.90
CA ALA A 322 41.02 -28.70 8.46
C ALA A 322 39.98 -27.65 7.93
N VAL A 323 38.93 -27.41 8.70
CA VAL A 323 37.95 -26.36 8.39
C VAL A 323 38.60 -24.98 8.41
N GLU A 324 39.39 -24.64 9.45
CA GLU A 324 40.11 -23.36 9.52
C GLU A 324 41.05 -23.15 8.32
N LYS A 325 41.86 -24.19 7.97
CA LYS A 325 42.73 -24.14 6.79
C LYS A 325 41.95 -23.95 5.49
N ALA A 326 40.78 -24.55 5.40
CA ALA A 326 39.89 -24.35 4.25
C ALA A 326 39.39 -22.92 4.17
N PHE A 327 39.08 -22.26 5.30
CA PHE A 327 38.74 -20.82 5.34
C PHE A 327 39.87 -19.96 4.82
N ASP A 328 41.10 -20.15 5.33
CA ASP A 328 42.27 -19.41 4.86
C ASP A 328 42.42 -19.54 3.33
N THR A 329 42.34 -20.77 2.83
CA THR A 329 42.40 -21.07 1.39
C THR A 329 41.30 -20.35 0.61
N LEU A 330 40.07 -20.29 1.12
CA LEU A 330 38.92 -19.63 0.45
C LEU A 330 39.01 -18.11 0.50
N VAL A 331 39.57 -17.55 1.57
CA VAL A 331 39.83 -16.09 1.71
C VAL A 331 40.98 -15.69 0.77
N ASP A 332 42.10 -16.40 0.74
CA ASP A 332 43.23 -16.16 -0.16
C ASP A 332 42.79 -16.25 -1.63
N ALA A 333 41.87 -17.16 -1.94
CA ALA A 333 41.28 -17.30 -3.25
C ALA A 333 40.17 -16.24 -3.56
N GLN A 334 39.89 -15.30 -2.66
CA GLN A 334 38.82 -14.30 -2.81
C GLN A 334 37.43 -14.90 -3.08
N ILE A 335 37.16 -16.08 -2.56
CA ILE A 335 35.84 -16.71 -2.57
C ILE A 335 35.05 -16.27 -1.35
N LEU A 336 35.71 -16.17 -0.21
CA LEU A 336 35.17 -15.58 1.00
C LEU A 336 35.85 -14.24 1.30
N SER A 337 35.11 -13.35 1.93
CA SER A 337 35.59 -12.14 2.59
C SER A 337 35.40 -12.27 4.09
N ARG A 338 36.28 -11.64 4.86
CA ARG A 338 36.19 -11.56 6.31
C ARG A 338 35.91 -10.12 6.76
N GLU A 339 34.89 -9.97 7.59
CA GLU A 339 34.57 -8.71 8.22
C GLU A 339 34.47 -8.92 9.73
N GLY A 340 35.50 -8.52 10.47
CA GLY A 340 35.65 -8.83 11.90
C GLY A 340 35.80 -10.35 12.16
N ASP A 341 34.84 -10.93 12.87
CA ASP A 341 34.75 -12.36 13.16
C ASP A 341 33.74 -13.10 12.27
N GLU A 342 33.15 -12.42 11.31
CA GLU A 342 32.19 -12.99 10.37
C GLU A 342 32.85 -13.25 9.01
N TYR A 343 32.42 -14.35 8.37
CA TYR A 343 32.81 -14.72 7.02
C TYR A 343 31.58 -14.72 6.11
N GLU A 344 31.72 -14.16 4.92
CA GLU A 344 30.70 -14.18 3.88
C GLU A 344 31.32 -14.46 2.50
N PHE A 345 30.49 -14.86 1.55
CA PHE A 345 30.94 -14.97 0.17
C PHE A 345 31.29 -13.61 -0.40
N ALA A 346 32.49 -13.46 -0.99
CA ALA A 346 32.96 -12.22 -1.59
C ALA A 346 32.01 -11.71 -2.71
N HIS A 347 31.32 -12.65 -3.36
CA HIS A 347 30.31 -12.32 -4.37
C HIS A 347 29.07 -13.21 -4.22
N PRO A 348 27.84 -12.66 -4.16
CA PRO A 348 26.60 -13.43 -4.05
C PRO A 348 26.43 -14.49 -5.14
N ILE A 349 26.88 -14.18 -6.37
CA ILE A 349 26.79 -15.12 -7.50
C ILE A 349 27.60 -16.40 -7.24
N VAL A 350 28.71 -16.31 -6.50
CA VAL A 350 29.52 -17.49 -6.13
C VAL A 350 28.70 -18.39 -5.20
N ARG A 351 28.10 -17.81 -4.17
CA ARG A 351 27.20 -18.53 -3.25
C ARG A 351 26.04 -19.18 -4.00
N HIS A 352 25.35 -18.38 -4.84
CA HIS A 352 24.21 -18.87 -5.62
C HIS A 352 24.63 -20.03 -6.56
N THR A 353 25.72 -19.87 -7.32
CA THR A 353 26.20 -20.90 -8.22
C THR A 353 26.54 -22.19 -7.48
N LEU A 354 27.17 -22.08 -6.31
CA LEU A 354 27.50 -23.22 -5.47
C LEU A 354 26.29 -23.90 -4.87
N TYR A 355 25.29 -23.08 -4.43
CA TYR A 355 24.05 -23.61 -3.90
C TYR A 355 23.24 -24.34 -4.98
N GLU A 356 23.20 -23.79 -6.22
CA GLU A 356 22.56 -24.45 -7.35
C GLU A 356 23.31 -25.74 -7.80
N ASP A 357 24.63 -25.78 -7.65
CA ASP A 357 25.44 -26.97 -7.90
C ASP A 357 25.23 -28.08 -6.86
N LEU A 358 24.66 -27.73 -5.67
CA LEU A 358 24.22 -28.75 -4.71
C LEU A 358 23.03 -29.51 -5.30
N GLY A 359 23.17 -30.82 -5.44
CA GLY A 359 22.03 -31.67 -5.82
C GLY A 359 20.92 -31.61 -4.74
N PRO A 360 19.63 -31.88 -5.10
CA PRO A 360 18.51 -31.80 -4.16
C PRO A 360 18.71 -32.61 -2.86
N ALA A 361 19.34 -33.78 -2.96
CA ALA A 361 19.65 -34.64 -1.81
C ALA A 361 20.71 -34.03 -0.90
N GLU A 362 21.70 -33.33 -1.46
CA GLU A 362 22.77 -32.70 -0.70
C GLU A 362 22.24 -31.43 -0.02
N ARG A 363 21.46 -30.61 -0.70
CA ARG A 363 20.75 -29.44 -0.11
C ARG A 363 19.96 -29.91 1.11
N ARG A 364 19.12 -30.92 0.96
CA ARG A 364 18.33 -31.46 2.08
C ARG A 364 19.20 -31.91 3.23
N ARG A 365 20.31 -32.60 2.97
CA ARG A 365 21.19 -33.08 4.00
C ARG A 365 21.85 -31.95 4.79
N VAL A 366 22.30 -30.89 4.11
CA VAL A 366 22.91 -29.73 4.76
C VAL A 366 21.88 -29.01 5.63
N HIS A 367 20.70 -28.74 5.11
CA HIS A 367 19.64 -28.10 5.89
C HIS A 367 19.13 -28.97 7.04
N ALA A 368 19.04 -30.31 6.88
CA ALA A 368 18.64 -31.21 7.95
C ALA A 368 19.62 -31.17 9.14
N LYS A 369 20.95 -31.21 8.87
CA LYS A 369 21.95 -31.10 9.92
C LYS A 369 21.94 -29.73 10.62
N LEU A 370 21.74 -28.66 9.88
CA LEU A 370 21.56 -27.34 10.47
C LEU A 370 20.30 -27.26 11.33
N ALA A 371 19.19 -27.81 10.89
CA ALA A 371 17.97 -27.90 11.69
C ALA A 371 18.18 -28.71 12.98
N GLU A 372 18.90 -29.82 12.90
CA GLU A 372 19.26 -30.64 14.07
C GLU A 372 20.12 -29.83 15.06
N HIS A 373 21.17 -29.15 14.57
CA HIS A 373 22.01 -28.29 15.38
C HIS A 373 21.24 -27.17 16.07
N LEU A 374 20.42 -26.42 15.31
CA LEU A 374 19.58 -25.34 15.84
C LEU A 374 18.55 -25.87 16.85
N SER A 375 17.93 -27.01 16.58
CA SER A 375 17.00 -27.66 17.52
C SER A 375 17.68 -28.01 18.84
N LYS A 376 18.90 -28.57 18.78
CA LYS A 376 19.71 -28.89 19.96
C LYS A 376 20.11 -27.65 20.74
N ALA A 377 20.59 -26.61 20.04
CA ALA A 377 20.96 -25.35 20.66
C ALA A 377 19.74 -24.68 21.38
N ARG A 378 18.57 -24.81 20.80
CA ARG A 378 17.31 -24.34 21.42
C ARG A 378 16.95 -25.11 22.69
N VAL A 379 17.11 -26.44 22.69
CA VAL A 379 16.90 -27.28 23.88
C VAL A 379 17.92 -26.93 24.98
N GLU A 380 19.15 -26.57 24.62
CA GLU A 380 20.20 -26.12 25.54
C GLU A 380 19.98 -24.68 26.07
N GLY A 381 18.90 -24.00 25.67
CA GLY A 381 18.58 -22.67 26.13
C GLY A 381 19.34 -21.55 25.43
N LYS A 382 19.99 -21.82 24.29
CA LYS A 382 20.61 -20.80 23.45
C LYS A 382 19.53 -20.05 22.69
N HIS A 383 19.75 -18.77 22.41
CA HIS A 383 18.83 -17.96 21.59
C HIS A 383 18.90 -18.42 20.12
N VAL A 384 18.00 -19.29 19.72
CA VAL A 384 17.79 -19.71 18.33
C VAL A 384 16.45 -19.17 17.85
N GLY A 385 16.43 -18.42 16.75
CA GLY A 385 15.21 -17.94 16.12
C GLY A 385 14.37 -19.13 15.60
N LEU A 386 13.10 -19.19 16.01
CA LEU A 386 12.19 -20.23 15.52
C LEU A 386 11.96 -20.12 14.02
N ALA A 387 11.96 -18.90 13.46
CA ALA A 387 11.87 -18.66 12.03
C ALA A 387 13.08 -19.22 11.27
N ASP A 388 14.31 -19.07 11.81
CA ASP A 388 15.52 -19.65 11.21
C ASP A 388 15.47 -21.18 11.21
N LEU A 389 15.05 -21.77 12.33
CA LEU A 389 14.84 -23.21 12.42
C LEU A 389 13.77 -23.69 11.42
N ALA A 390 12.62 -23.00 11.35
CA ALA A 390 11.54 -23.32 10.42
C ALA A 390 11.99 -23.22 8.95
N ALA A 391 12.84 -22.25 8.60
CA ALA A 391 13.41 -22.12 7.25
C ALA A 391 14.24 -23.35 6.85
N HIS A 392 15.10 -23.83 7.73
CA HIS A 392 15.88 -25.03 7.45
C HIS A 392 15.04 -26.31 7.42
N VAL A 393 14.09 -26.44 8.34
CA VAL A 393 13.14 -27.55 8.38
C VAL A 393 12.27 -27.57 7.11
N ALA A 394 11.81 -26.42 6.64
CA ALA A 394 10.98 -26.33 5.43
C ALA A 394 11.68 -26.89 4.18
N VAL A 395 13.01 -26.77 4.09
CA VAL A 395 13.80 -27.27 2.96
C VAL A 395 14.15 -28.77 3.12
N SER A 396 14.37 -29.22 4.36
CA SER A 396 14.95 -30.55 4.61
C SER A 396 13.95 -31.65 4.88
N ALA A 397 12.75 -31.32 5.40
CA ALA A 397 11.78 -32.30 5.89
C ALA A 397 11.10 -33.11 4.77
N ASP A 398 10.88 -34.39 5.06
CA ASP A 398 10.11 -35.31 4.22
C ASP A 398 8.67 -35.47 4.73
N THR A 399 7.78 -35.96 3.83
CA THR A 399 6.39 -36.23 4.18
C THR A 399 6.28 -37.20 5.37
N GLY A 400 5.55 -36.81 6.40
CA GLY A 400 5.31 -37.55 7.62
C GLY A 400 6.36 -37.29 8.72
N ASP A 401 7.23 -36.29 8.57
CA ASP A 401 8.16 -35.86 9.63
C ASP A 401 7.40 -35.05 10.69
N GLU A 402 7.01 -35.72 11.78
CA GLU A 402 6.22 -35.12 12.87
C GLU A 402 6.95 -33.99 13.60
N THR A 403 8.28 -34.09 13.73
CA THR A 403 9.09 -33.03 14.35
C THR A 403 9.07 -31.76 13.50
N ALA A 404 9.26 -31.93 12.20
CA ALA A 404 9.24 -30.84 11.23
C ALA A 404 7.85 -30.17 11.18
N ILE A 405 6.78 -30.97 11.13
CA ILE A 405 5.39 -30.46 11.15
C ILE A 405 5.18 -29.63 12.42
N SER A 406 5.58 -30.14 13.60
CA SER A 406 5.44 -29.43 14.86
C SER A 406 6.16 -28.07 14.87
N VAL A 407 7.41 -28.03 14.40
CA VAL A 407 8.20 -26.78 14.32
C VAL A 407 7.55 -25.77 13.38
N LEU A 408 7.08 -26.21 12.21
CA LEU A 408 6.42 -25.32 11.24
C LEU A 408 5.11 -24.78 11.77
N VAL A 409 4.30 -25.59 12.46
CA VAL A 409 3.05 -25.16 13.08
C VAL A 409 3.33 -24.17 14.21
N GLU A 410 4.29 -24.46 15.09
CA GLU A 410 4.70 -23.55 16.17
C GLU A 410 5.16 -22.19 15.63
N ALA A 411 5.97 -22.19 14.55
CA ALA A 411 6.41 -20.98 13.90
C ALA A 411 5.24 -20.19 13.29
N ALA A 412 4.29 -20.89 12.63
CA ALA A 412 3.11 -20.27 12.04
C ALA A 412 2.18 -19.68 13.12
N GLU A 413 1.95 -20.37 14.23
CA GLU A 413 1.14 -19.86 15.36
C GLU A 413 1.77 -18.61 15.96
N ALA A 414 3.08 -18.62 16.20
CA ALA A 414 3.82 -17.48 16.75
C ALA A 414 3.78 -16.24 15.83
N ALA A 415 3.80 -16.44 14.51
CA ALA A 415 3.80 -15.37 13.52
C ALA A 415 2.39 -14.91 13.09
N SER A 416 1.33 -15.60 13.47
CA SER A 416 -0.01 -15.44 12.90
C SER A 416 -0.58 -14.03 13.02
N THR A 417 -0.18 -13.25 14.02
CA THR A 417 -0.63 -11.86 14.23
C THR A 417 0.39 -10.82 13.79
N THR A 418 1.67 -11.16 13.77
CA THR A 418 2.78 -10.24 13.50
C THR A 418 3.26 -10.28 12.07
N ALA A 419 3.30 -11.47 11.49
CA ALA A 419 3.75 -11.75 10.13
C ALA A 419 2.81 -12.79 9.47
N PRO A 420 1.55 -12.41 9.20
CA PRO A 420 0.52 -13.36 8.77
C PRO A 420 0.81 -14.00 7.42
N ALA A 421 1.52 -13.33 6.51
CA ALA A 421 1.91 -13.92 5.23
C ALA A 421 2.97 -15.02 5.41
N SER A 422 3.95 -14.81 6.28
CA SER A 422 4.92 -15.84 6.66
C SER A 422 4.27 -17.00 7.39
N ALA A 423 3.32 -16.72 8.30
CA ALA A 423 2.54 -17.78 8.97
C ALA A 423 1.78 -18.65 7.98
N ALA A 424 1.11 -18.04 6.99
CA ALA A 424 0.39 -18.77 5.94
C ALA A 424 1.33 -19.67 5.11
N ALA A 425 2.56 -19.20 4.81
CA ALA A 425 3.57 -19.99 4.10
C ALA A 425 4.04 -21.21 4.92
N TRP A 426 4.24 -21.04 6.24
CA TRP A 426 4.64 -22.16 7.10
C TRP A 426 3.50 -23.16 7.30
N TYR A 427 2.23 -22.70 7.45
CA TYR A 427 1.08 -23.62 7.42
C TYR A 427 0.99 -24.41 6.12
N ALA A 428 1.21 -23.74 4.96
CA ALA A 428 1.23 -24.41 3.66
C ALA A 428 2.30 -25.51 3.64
N ARG A 429 3.51 -25.21 4.13
CA ARG A 429 4.59 -26.18 4.17
C ARG A 429 4.32 -27.33 5.14
N ALA A 430 3.71 -27.06 6.31
CA ALA A 430 3.28 -28.11 7.24
C ALA A 430 2.23 -29.04 6.59
N LEU A 431 1.27 -28.46 5.84
CA LEU A 431 0.25 -29.20 5.08
C LEU A 431 0.83 -30.08 3.98
N ASP A 432 1.91 -29.66 3.31
CA ASP A 432 2.64 -30.47 2.33
C ASP A 432 3.31 -31.71 2.95
N LEU A 433 3.72 -31.59 4.22
CA LEU A 433 4.35 -32.68 4.96
C LEU A 433 3.33 -33.65 5.55
N LEU A 434 2.07 -33.26 5.73
CA LEU A 434 1.02 -34.13 6.24
C LEU A 434 0.65 -35.22 5.22
N ARG A 435 0.36 -36.40 5.72
CA ARG A 435 -0.24 -37.48 4.89
C ARG A 435 -1.65 -37.09 4.48
N PRO A 436 -2.15 -37.52 3.31
CA PRO A 436 -3.45 -37.12 2.79
C PRO A 436 -4.64 -37.36 3.74
N ALA A 437 -4.61 -38.41 4.57
CA ALA A 437 -5.66 -38.79 5.52
C ALA A 437 -5.44 -38.25 6.94
N ASP A 438 -4.52 -37.32 7.17
CA ASP A 438 -4.22 -36.80 8.51
C ASP A 438 -5.35 -35.88 9.00
N GLU A 439 -5.86 -36.17 10.21
CA GLU A 439 -6.97 -35.41 10.81
C GLU A 439 -6.65 -33.93 11.08
N ARG A 440 -5.37 -33.58 11.22
CA ARG A 440 -4.89 -32.18 11.42
C ARG A 440 -5.03 -31.33 10.17
N ARG A 441 -5.24 -31.94 9.00
CA ARG A 441 -5.32 -31.21 7.74
C ARG A 441 -6.42 -30.15 7.70
N GLY A 442 -7.62 -30.48 8.16
CA GLY A 442 -8.73 -29.55 8.23
C GLY A 442 -8.46 -28.35 9.16
N PRO A 443 -8.07 -28.58 10.42
CA PRO A 443 -7.67 -27.49 11.33
C PRO A 443 -6.55 -26.61 10.80
N LEU A 444 -5.48 -27.18 10.24
CA LEU A 444 -4.36 -26.37 9.71
C LEU A 444 -4.75 -25.55 8.47
N LEU A 445 -5.60 -26.08 7.59
CA LEU A 445 -6.17 -25.33 6.47
C LEU A 445 -7.02 -24.15 6.96
N ALA A 446 -7.77 -24.32 8.05
CA ALA A 446 -8.56 -23.25 8.64
C ALA A 446 -7.68 -22.12 9.23
N GLU A 447 -6.61 -22.46 9.93
CA GLU A 447 -5.65 -21.46 10.44
C GLU A 447 -4.85 -20.82 9.29
N GLN A 448 -4.48 -21.57 8.23
CA GLN A 448 -3.91 -20.99 7.01
C GLN A 448 -4.85 -19.99 6.35
N ALA A 449 -6.14 -20.33 6.19
CA ALA A 449 -7.12 -19.43 5.60
C ALA A 449 -7.25 -18.12 6.42
N LYS A 450 -7.23 -18.22 7.74
CA LYS A 450 -7.23 -17.07 8.65
C LYS A 450 -5.97 -16.23 8.48
N ALA A 451 -4.78 -16.84 8.41
CA ALA A 451 -3.53 -16.14 8.21
C ALA A 451 -3.49 -15.42 6.85
N LEU A 452 -3.95 -16.06 5.77
CA LEU A 452 -4.09 -15.48 4.44
C LEU A 452 -5.06 -14.29 4.43
N PHE A 453 -6.18 -14.39 5.15
CA PHE A 453 -7.14 -13.31 5.29
C PHE A 453 -6.52 -12.09 6.00
N LEU A 454 -5.79 -12.32 7.11
CA LEU A 454 -5.07 -11.27 7.84
C LEU A 454 -3.94 -10.65 7.01
N ALA A 455 -3.34 -11.41 6.10
CA ALA A 455 -2.35 -10.93 5.14
C ALA A 455 -2.97 -10.21 3.93
N SER A 456 -4.29 -9.99 3.92
CA SER A 456 -5.05 -9.42 2.79
C SER A 456 -4.91 -10.23 1.47
N GLN A 457 -4.54 -11.49 1.55
CA GLN A 457 -4.50 -12.42 0.42
C GLN A 457 -5.84 -13.14 0.24
N LEU A 458 -6.88 -12.37 -0.08
CA LEU A 458 -8.27 -12.83 -0.03
C LEU A 458 -8.58 -14.01 -0.97
N GLY A 459 -8.04 -14.03 -2.19
CA GLY A 459 -8.24 -15.14 -3.13
C GLY A 459 -7.71 -16.47 -2.60
N PRO A 460 -6.42 -16.57 -2.20
CA PRO A 460 -5.88 -17.72 -1.51
C PRO A 460 -6.62 -18.09 -0.22
N ALA A 461 -7.09 -17.09 0.56
CA ALA A 461 -7.88 -17.34 1.79
C ALA A 461 -9.19 -18.06 1.48
N VAL A 462 -9.91 -17.66 0.43
CA VAL A 462 -11.13 -18.34 -0.05
C VAL A 462 -10.83 -19.79 -0.43
N ALA A 463 -9.75 -20.05 -1.18
CA ALA A 463 -9.39 -21.41 -1.57
C ALA A 463 -9.03 -22.30 -0.37
N ALA A 464 -8.22 -21.79 0.56
CA ALA A 464 -7.84 -22.52 1.77
C ALA A 464 -9.06 -22.81 2.67
N ALA A 465 -9.96 -21.83 2.84
CA ALA A 465 -11.19 -22.00 3.61
C ALA A 465 -12.13 -23.05 2.98
N ALA A 466 -12.26 -23.07 1.64
CA ALA A 466 -13.05 -24.08 0.94
C ALA A 466 -12.50 -25.50 1.20
N HIS A 467 -11.19 -25.72 1.04
CA HIS A 467 -10.56 -27.01 1.34
C HIS A 467 -10.67 -27.40 2.83
N ALA A 468 -10.59 -26.41 3.74
CA ALA A 468 -10.79 -26.67 5.16
C ALA A 468 -12.20 -27.16 5.45
N LEU A 469 -13.23 -26.56 4.82
CA LEU A 469 -14.63 -26.93 4.98
C LEU A 469 -14.95 -28.34 4.45
N GLU A 470 -14.22 -28.83 3.44
CA GLU A 470 -14.33 -30.21 2.98
C GLU A 470 -13.79 -31.22 4.01
N ALA A 471 -12.74 -30.83 4.76
CA ALA A 471 -12.02 -31.71 5.66
C ALA A 471 -12.51 -31.63 7.13
N LEU A 472 -13.13 -30.51 7.54
CA LEU A 472 -13.56 -30.29 8.92
C LEU A 472 -14.86 -31.02 9.25
N PRO A 473 -14.91 -31.73 10.42
CA PRO A 473 -16.18 -32.27 10.94
C PRO A 473 -17.12 -31.12 11.38
N PRO A 474 -18.43 -31.41 11.54
CA PRO A 474 -19.36 -30.45 12.13
C PRO A 474 -18.86 -29.95 13.50
N GLY A 475 -19.06 -28.64 13.79
CA GLY A 475 -18.65 -28.02 15.04
C GLY A 475 -18.19 -26.57 14.90
N HIS A 476 -17.75 -26.00 16.02
CA HIS A 476 -17.41 -24.58 16.14
C HIS A 476 -16.32 -24.12 15.12
N LEU A 477 -15.28 -24.91 14.90
CA LEU A 477 -14.20 -24.54 13.96
C LEU A 477 -14.73 -24.47 12.51
N ARG A 478 -15.56 -25.45 12.10
CA ARG A 478 -16.21 -25.44 10.79
C ARG A 478 -17.12 -24.23 10.61
N SER A 479 -17.92 -23.88 11.64
CA SER A 479 -18.78 -22.70 11.61
C SER A 479 -17.99 -21.39 11.48
N ARG A 480 -16.88 -21.27 12.21
CA ARG A 480 -15.97 -20.12 12.12
C ARG A 480 -15.32 -20.01 10.74
N THR A 481 -14.87 -21.12 10.19
CA THR A 481 -14.27 -21.17 8.85
C THR A 481 -15.29 -20.83 7.76
N ALA A 482 -16.53 -21.27 7.90
CA ALA A 482 -17.63 -20.92 6.99
C ALA A 482 -17.91 -19.41 7.01
N GLY A 483 -17.96 -18.79 8.18
CA GLY A 483 -18.06 -17.32 8.30
C GLY A 483 -16.91 -16.62 7.60
N LEU A 484 -15.67 -17.03 7.87
CA LEU A 484 -14.47 -16.46 7.23
C LEU A 484 -14.52 -16.60 5.69
N HIS A 485 -14.96 -17.74 5.17
CA HIS A 485 -15.08 -17.97 3.74
C HIS A 485 -16.07 -16.99 3.08
N VAL A 486 -17.24 -16.80 3.68
CA VAL A 486 -18.25 -15.83 3.21
C VAL A 486 -17.72 -14.40 3.31
N THR A 487 -17.08 -14.04 4.43
CA THR A 487 -16.48 -12.72 4.62
C THR A 487 -15.41 -12.42 3.56
N ALA A 488 -14.54 -13.38 3.26
CA ALA A 488 -13.50 -13.22 2.25
C ALA A 488 -14.07 -13.08 0.83
N LEU A 489 -15.12 -13.84 0.47
CA LEU A 489 -15.83 -13.69 -0.79
C LEU A 489 -16.52 -12.33 -0.90
N THR A 490 -17.15 -11.86 0.20
CA THR A 490 -17.80 -10.55 0.27
C THR A 490 -16.79 -9.43 0.07
N ALA A 491 -15.63 -9.51 0.72
CA ALA A 491 -14.54 -8.55 0.57
C ALA A 491 -13.98 -8.53 -0.87
N LEU A 492 -13.98 -9.66 -1.57
CA LEU A 492 -13.65 -9.75 -3.01
C LEU A 492 -14.73 -9.18 -3.95
N GLY A 493 -15.87 -8.74 -3.43
CA GLY A 493 -17.03 -8.35 -4.22
C GLY A 493 -17.72 -9.51 -4.96
N ARG A 494 -17.42 -10.78 -4.59
CA ARG A 494 -18.03 -11.99 -5.17
C ARG A 494 -19.34 -12.34 -4.43
N LEU A 495 -20.27 -11.35 -4.38
CA LEU A 495 -21.45 -11.39 -3.51
C LEU A 495 -22.40 -12.57 -3.83
N ASN A 496 -22.65 -12.83 -5.11
CA ASN A 496 -23.53 -13.93 -5.51
C ASN A 496 -22.95 -15.29 -5.13
N GLU A 497 -21.65 -15.46 -5.30
CA GLU A 497 -20.96 -16.68 -4.90
C GLU A 497 -20.95 -16.86 -3.38
N ALA A 498 -20.74 -15.78 -2.62
CA ALA A 498 -20.85 -15.78 -1.17
C ALA A 498 -22.25 -16.24 -0.72
N LEU A 499 -23.30 -15.81 -1.44
CA LEU A 499 -24.67 -16.23 -1.17
C LEU A 499 -24.90 -17.71 -1.49
N GLU A 500 -24.49 -18.16 -2.68
CA GLU A 500 -24.60 -19.58 -3.07
C GLU A 500 -23.87 -20.51 -2.10
N GLN A 501 -22.65 -20.16 -1.71
CA GLN A 501 -21.87 -20.94 -0.76
C GLN A 501 -22.50 -20.93 0.64
N SER A 502 -23.01 -19.81 1.10
CA SER A 502 -23.70 -19.73 2.40
C SER A 502 -25.01 -20.55 2.41
N ASP A 503 -25.77 -20.56 1.30
CA ASP A 503 -26.97 -21.38 1.13
C ASP A 503 -26.63 -22.87 1.18
N ALA A 504 -25.59 -23.29 0.45
CA ALA A 504 -25.12 -24.67 0.45
C ALA A 504 -24.67 -25.13 1.85
N MET A 505 -23.96 -24.28 2.59
CA MET A 505 -23.49 -24.59 3.95
C MET A 505 -24.66 -24.73 4.93
N LEU A 506 -25.66 -23.85 4.85
CA LEU A 506 -26.84 -23.90 5.70
C LEU A 506 -27.71 -25.14 5.41
N ALA A 507 -27.81 -25.52 4.13
CA ALA A 507 -28.60 -26.71 3.73
C ALA A 507 -27.95 -28.04 4.15
N GLN A 508 -26.63 -28.07 4.27
CA GLN A 508 -25.86 -29.29 4.59
C GLN A 508 -25.55 -29.44 6.09
N SER A 509 -25.74 -28.40 6.88
CA SER A 509 -25.36 -28.39 8.29
C SER A 509 -26.55 -28.69 9.21
N SER A 510 -26.34 -29.60 10.18
CA SER A 510 -27.23 -29.78 11.32
C SER A 510 -26.95 -28.77 12.44
N ASP A 511 -25.85 -28.05 12.37
CA ASP A 511 -25.47 -27.04 13.37
C ASP A 511 -26.20 -25.71 13.13
N PRO A 512 -26.51 -24.94 14.17
CA PRO A 512 -27.26 -23.68 14.04
C PRO A 512 -26.51 -22.56 13.26
N LEU A 513 -25.22 -22.66 13.07
CA LEU A 513 -24.38 -21.74 12.28
C LEU A 513 -24.68 -20.24 12.52
N ALA A 514 -24.86 -19.84 13.77
CA ALA A 514 -25.27 -18.47 14.14
C ALA A 514 -24.35 -17.39 13.52
N ARG A 515 -23.02 -17.62 13.54
CA ARG A 515 -22.05 -16.68 12.92
C ARG A 515 -22.21 -16.56 11.41
N LEU A 516 -22.42 -17.68 10.71
CA LEU A 516 -22.66 -17.68 9.27
C LEU A 516 -23.93 -16.90 8.93
N ARG A 517 -25.01 -17.06 9.72
CA ARG A 517 -26.23 -16.27 9.54
C ARG A 517 -26.02 -14.79 9.79
N ALA A 518 -25.23 -14.43 10.80
CA ALA A 518 -24.90 -13.03 11.06
C ALA A 518 -24.09 -12.39 9.91
N GLU A 519 -23.07 -13.07 9.36
CA GLU A 519 -22.31 -12.62 8.19
C GLU A 519 -23.19 -12.58 6.94
N ARG A 520 -24.09 -13.54 6.78
CA ARG A 520 -25.08 -13.56 5.70
C ARG A 520 -26.07 -12.40 5.79
N GLY A 521 -26.45 -12.00 7.01
CA GLY A 521 -27.23 -10.78 7.22
C GLY A 521 -26.48 -9.56 6.68
N PHE A 522 -25.19 -9.43 6.94
CA PHE A 522 -24.38 -8.36 6.38
C PHE A 522 -24.23 -8.47 4.84
N LEU A 523 -24.07 -9.68 4.30
CA LEU A 523 -24.03 -9.92 2.86
C LEU A 523 -25.34 -9.46 2.17
N PHE A 524 -26.50 -9.73 2.77
CA PHE A 524 -27.78 -9.25 2.25
C PHE A 524 -27.89 -7.71 2.28
N VAL A 525 -27.28 -7.04 3.27
CA VAL A 525 -27.19 -5.57 3.25
C VAL A 525 -26.42 -5.07 2.02
N GLN A 526 -25.34 -5.76 1.66
CA GLN A 526 -24.54 -5.43 0.46
C GLN A 526 -25.27 -5.72 -0.86
N LEU A 527 -26.24 -6.63 -0.82
CA LEU A 527 -27.12 -6.99 -1.96
C LEU A 527 -28.42 -6.17 -1.99
N ASP A 528 -28.56 -5.15 -1.14
CA ASP A 528 -29.75 -4.31 -0.97
C ASP A 528 -31.02 -5.07 -0.57
N ARG A 529 -30.87 -6.26 0.03
CA ARG A 529 -31.98 -7.13 0.50
C ARG A 529 -32.20 -6.93 2.02
N LEU A 530 -32.65 -5.74 2.42
CA LEU A 530 -32.71 -5.35 3.83
C LEU A 530 -33.65 -6.23 4.69
N GLU A 531 -34.77 -6.72 4.14
CA GLU A 531 -35.68 -7.62 4.86
C GLU A 531 -35.07 -8.98 5.13
N ASP A 532 -34.41 -9.57 4.14
CA ASP A 532 -33.69 -10.84 4.31
C ASP A 532 -32.51 -10.67 5.28
N ALA A 533 -31.81 -9.54 5.20
CA ALA A 533 -30.73 -9.18 6.11
C ALA A 533 -31.21 -9.12 7.57
N GLU A 534 -32.35 -8.49 7.81
CA GLU A 534 -32.94 -8.38 9.14
C GLU A 534 -33.40 -9.76 9.67
N ALA A 535 -34.01 -10.59 8.81
CA ALA A 535 -34.44 -11.93 9.15
C ALA A 535 -33.24 -12.81 9.57
N GLU A 536 -32.15 -12.79 8.79
CA GLU A 536 -30.94 -13.56 9.09
C GLU A 536 -30.23 -13.04 10.36
N ALA A 537 -30.12 -11.74 10.55
CA ALA A 537 -29.50 -11.19 11.74
C ALA A 537 -30.31 -11.50 13.01
N ARG A 538 -31.64 -11.46 12.96
CA ARG A 538 -32.52 -11.87 14.07
C ARG A 538 -32.41 -13.37 14.36
N SER A 539 -32.42 -14.20 13.31
CA SER A 539 -32.23 -15.65 13.46
C SER A 539 -30.83 -15.96 14.05
N ALA A 540 -29.79 -15.20 13.67
CA ALA A 540 -28.49 -15.33 14.28
C ALA A 540 -28.49 -15.03 15.78
N LEU A 541 -29.22 -13.99 16.23
CA LEU A 541 -29.38 -13.66 17.66
C LEU A 541 -30.10 -14.77 18.43
N GLU A 542 -31.18 -15.34 17.87
CA GLU A 542 -31.91 -16.44 18.48
C GLU A 542 -31.07 -17.70 18.69
N LEU A 543 -30.16 -17.95 17.75
CA LEU A 543 -29.30 -19.14 17.72
C LEU A 543 -27.95 -18.94 18.42
N ALA A 544 -27.56 -17.69 18.71
CA ALA A 544 -26.23 -17.37 19.23
C ALA A 544 -25.95 -17.96 20.63
N GLY A 545 -26.99 -18.16 21.47
CA GLY A 545 -26.79 -18.63 22.84
C GLY A 545 -25.74 -17.76 23.57
N ASP A 546 -24.64 -18.36 24.00
CA ASP A 546 -23.53 -17.68 24.67
C ASP A 546 -22.42 -17.20 23.70
N ASP A 547 -22.62 -17.32 22.37
CA ASP A 547 -21.65 -16.84 21.35
C ASP A 547 -21.76 -15.32 21.18
N ASP A 548 -20.99 -14.57 22.00
CA ASP A 548 -20.90 -13.12 21.89
C ASP A 548 -20.39 -12.65 20.52
N GLY A 549 -19.59 -13.46 19.83
CA GLY A 549 -19.13 -13.16 18.48
C GLY A 549 -20.27 -13.17 17.46
N ALA A 550 -21.16 -14.16 17.52
CA ALA A 550 -22.35 -14.19 16.67
C ALA A 550 -23.29 -13.03 16.98
N ARG A 551 -23.48 -12.70 18.28
CA ARG A 551 -24.27 -11.54 18.71
C ARG A 551 -23.71 -10.21 18.17
N ALA A 552 -22.42 -9.98 18.34
CA ALA A 552 -21.76 -8.76 17.86
C ALA A 552 -21.91 -8.57 16.35
N LEU A 553 -21.75 -9.64 15.57
CA LEU A 553 -21.93 -9.61 14.11
C LEU A 553 -23.39 -9.35 13.71
N ALA A 554 -24.34 -9.96 14.39
CA ALA A 554 -25.76 -9.76 14.16
C ALA A 554 -26.20 -8.31 14.49
N TYR A 555 -25.72 -7.74 15.60
CA TYR A 555 -25.99 -6.35 15.95
C TYR A 555 -25.33 -5.38 14.97
N ARG A 556 -24.14 -5.69 14.44
CA ARG A 556 -23.52 -4.92 13.33
C ARG A 556 -24.43 -4.89 12.11
N ALA A 557 -24.97 -6.03 11.71
CA ALA A 557 -25.91 -6.07 10.57
C ALA A 557 -27.17 -5.24 10.84
N LEU A 558 -27.79 -5.40 12.03
CA LEU A 558 -28.99 -4.67 12.40
C LEU A 558 -28.77 -3.15 12.51
N SER A 559 -27.64 -2.71 13.03
CA SER A 559 -27.29 -1.29 13.07
C SER A 559 -27.07 -0.71 11.67
N THR A 560 -26.44 -1.46 10.77
CA THR A 560 -26.25 -1.05 9.36
C THR A 560 -27.60 -0.98 8.61
N ILE A 561 -28.50 -1.92 8.86
CA ILE A 561 -29.88 -1.89 8.31
C ILE A 561 -30.64 -0.65 8.83
N SER A 562 -30.56 -0.39 10.14
CA SER A 562 -31.23 0.77 10.74
C SER A 562 -30.67 2.09 10.21
N HIS A 563 -29.32 2.16 10.02
CA HIS A 563 -28.68 3.29 9.32
C HIS A 563 -29.23 3.43 7.89
N ALA A 564 -29.24 2.37 7.09
CA ALA A 564 -29.72 2.42 5.71
C ALA A 564 -31.17 2.95 5.61
N ARG A 565 -32.03 2.60 6.58
CA ARG A 565 -33.40 3.10 6.69
C ARG A 565 -33.52 4.50 7.30
N GLY A 566 -32.45 5.07 7.84
CA GLY A 566 -32.48 6.36 8.56
C GLY A 566 -33.10 6.29 9.97
N ASP A 567 -33.25 5.08 10.54
CA ASP A 567 -33.83 4.86 11.88
C ASP A 567 -32.77 5.04 12.97
N VAL A 568 -32.52 6.31 13.35
CA VAL A 568 -31.50 6.67 14.36
C VAL A 568 -31.76 6.02 15.72
N PRO A 569 -32.99 6.00 16.27
CA PRO A 569 -33.23 5.35 17.56
C PRO A 569 -32.82 3.88 17.62
N ARG A 570 -33.25 3.09 16.62
CA ARG A 570 -32.87 1.67 16.54
C ARG A 570 -31.38 1.47 16.27
N CYS A 571 -30.79 2.35 15.45
CA CYS A 571 -29.35 2.30 15.19
C CYS A 571 -28.56 2.41 16.51
N ARG A 572 -28.93 3.34 17.40
CA ARG A 572 -28.30 3.54 18.71
C ARG A 572 -28.53 2.35 19.65
N GLU A 573 -29.74 1.81 19.70
CA GLU A 573 -30.07 0.59 20.48
C GLU A 573 -29.12 -0.57 20.10
N PHE A 574 -28.93 -0.80 18.79
CA PHE A 574 -28.05 -1.87 18.32
C PHE A 574 -26.56 -1.55 18.52
N PHE A 575 -26.18 -0.26 18.52
CA PHE A 575 -24.82 0.14 18.89
C PHE A 575 -24.49 -0.25 20.35
N GLU A 576 -25.33 0.09 21.29
CA GLU A 576 -25.16 -0.27 22.71
C GLU A 576 -25.09 -1.78 22.89
N ALA A 577 -25.98 -2.53 22.25
CA ALA A 577 -26.01 -3.99 22.30
C ALA A 577 -24.74 -4.62 21.69
N GLN A 578 -24.21 -4.06 20.61
CA GLN A 578 -22.97 -4.51 19.98
C GLN A 578 -21.77 -4.26 20.90
N LEU A 579 -21.64 -3.05 21.47
CA LEU A 579 -20.56 -2.71 22.38
C LEU A 579 -20.54 -3.65 23.60
N GLY A 580 -21.68 -3.89 24.23
CA GLY A 580 -21.80 -4.85 25.35
C GLY A 580 -21.39 -6.29 24.98
N ALA A 581 -21.65 -6.73 23.76
CA ALA A 581 -21.21 -8.04 23.28
C ALA A 581 -19.68 -8.05 23.02
N THR A 582 -19.12 -6.97 22.46
CA THR A 582 -17.70 -6.90 22.09
C THR A 582 -16.76 -6.68 23.28
N GLU A 583 -17.22 -6.05 24.37
CA GLU A 583 -16.44 -5.93 25.62
C GLU A 583 -15.98 -7.30 26.15
N ARG A 584 -16.85 -8.32 26.06
CA ARG A 584 -16.54 -9.70 26.48
C ARG A 584 -15.63 -10.45 25.52
N LEU A 585 -15.56 -10.02 24.27
CA LEU A 585 -14.68 -10.60 23.24
C LEU A 585 -13.26 -10.05 23.27
N GLY A 586 -13.06 -8.93 23.97
CA GLY A 586 -11.78 -8.27 24.12
C GLY A 586 -11.57 -7.06 23.20
N PRO A 587 -10.47 -6.34 23.41
CA PRO A 587 -10.28 -4.99 22.86
C PRO A 587 -10.28 -4.91 21.33
N ALA A 588 -9.84 -5.94 20.60
CA ALA A 588 -9.85 -5.92 19.14
C ALA A 588 -11.29 -5.94 18.55
N ALA A 589 -12.18 -6.74 19.13
CA ALA A 589 -13.59 -6.76 18.74
C ALA A 589 -14.29 -5.45 19.11
N HIS A 590 -13.97 -4.90 20.28
CA HIS A 590 -14.50 -3.63 20.75
C HIS A 590 -14.06 -2.46 19.83
N LEU A 591 -12.79 -2.40 19.46
CA LEU A 591 -12.28 -1.44 18.48
C LEU A 591 -13.04 -1.51 17.14
N SER A 592 -13.32 -2.73 16.63
CA SER A 592 -14.09 -2.90 15.39
C SER A 592 -15.51 -2.34 15.50
N ALA A 593 -16.16 -2.53 16.64
CA ALA A 593 -17.50 -1.99 16.90
C ALA A 593 -17.48 -0.45 16.96
N LEU A 594 -16.58 0.14 17.75
CA LEU A 594 -16.40 1.60 17.85
C LEU A 594 -16.17 2.24 16.48
N THR A 595 -15.29 1.64 15.68
CA THR A 595 -14.95 2.15 14.35
C THR A 595 -16.15 2.14 13.40
N THR A 596 -16.91 1.03 13.35
CA THR A 596 -18.10 0.91 12.52
C THR A 596 -19.16 1.93 12.94
N GLN A 597 -19.41 2.08 14.25
CA GLN A 597 -20.38 3.01 14.78
C GLN A 597 -19.98 4.47 14.54
N ALA A 598 -18.73 4.81 14.76
CA ALA A 598 -18.21 6.15 14.47
C ALA A 598 -18.43 6.54 13.01
N MET A 599 -18.18 5.60 12.09
CA MET A 599 -18.41 5.82 10.65
C MET A 599 -19.89 6.05 10.35
N LEU A 600 -20.80 5.19 10.86
CA LEU A 600 -22.23 5.35 10.60
C LEU A 600 -22.77 6.66 11.20
N LEU A 601 -22.30 7.08 12.38
CA LEU A 601 -22.65 8.37 12.98
C LEU A 601 -22.14 9.54 12.14
N ALA A 602 -20.91 9.46 11.62
CA ALA A 602 -20.38 10.49 10.71
C ALA A 602 -21.23 10.62 9.46
N LEU A 603 -21.59 9.53 8.80
CA LEU A 603 -22.44 9.54 7.60
C LEU A 603 -23.83 10.13 7.87
N MET A 604 -24.37 9.99 9.08
CA MET A 604 -25.61 10.61 9.50
C MET A 604 -25.49 12.09 9.89
N GLY A 605 -24.24 12.61 10.05
CA GLY A 605 -23.99 14.00 10.42
C GLY A 605 -23.84 14.26 11.92
N PHE A 606 -23.66 13.25 12.75
CA PHE A 606 -23.34 13.38 14.18
C PHE A 606 -21.83 13.59 14.38
N VAL A 607 -21.28 14.68 13.85
CA VAL A 607 -19.81 14.93 13.75
C VAL A 607 -19.12 14.92 15.10
N ALA A 608 -19.67 15.57 16.11
CA ALA A 608 -19.06 15.67 17.45
C ALA A 608 -19.02 14.30 18.15
N GLU A 609 -20.12 13.54 18.11
CA GLU A 609 -20.25 12.23 18.72
C GLU A 609 -19.34 11.21 18.04
N SER A 610 -19.32 11.22 16.70
CA SER A 610 -18.41 10.39 15.92
C SER A 610 -16.94 10.70 16.23
N SER A 611 -16.55 11.99 16.35
CA SER A 611 -15.19 12.41 16.72
C SER A 611 -14.78 11.86 18.09
N SER A 612 -15.69 11.91 19.08
CA SER A 612 -15.43 11.37 20.42
C SER A 612 -15.22 9.87 20.37
N MET A 613 -16.06 9.16 19.63
CA MET A 613 -15.96 7.70 19.48
C MET A 613 -14.69 7.26 18.74
N ILE A 614 -14.26 8.04 17.74
CA ILE A 614 -12.98 7.80 17.05
C ILE A 614 -11.81 8.00 18.04
N THR A 615 -11.85 9.02 18.87
CA THR A 615 -10.80 9.26 19.89
C THR A 615 -10.73 8.09 20.88
N GLU A 616 -11.86 7.55 21.30
CA GLU A 616 -11.94 6.34 22.13
C GLU A 616 -11.36 5.12 21.37
N ALA A 617 -11.74 4.93 20.10
CA ALA A 617 -11.22 3.88 19.26
C ALA A 617 -9.70 3.98 19.07
N GLU A 618 -9.16 5.19 18.92
CA GLU A 618 -7.70 5.43 18.88
C GLU A 618 -7.02 5.04 20.19
N GLY A 619 -7.61 5.35 21.33
CA GLY A 619 -7.09 4.92 22.64
C GLY A 619 -7.07 3.40 22.79
N VAL A 620 -8.14 2.70 22.38
CA VAL A 620 -8.19 1.22 22.37
C VAL A 620 -7.16 0.65 21.39
N ARG A 621 -7.06 1.23 20.20
CA ARG A 621 -6.06 0.84 19.19
C ARG A 621 -4.65 0.98 19.74
N ASP A 622 -4.32 2.11 20.36
CA ASP A 622 -2.99 2.38 20.90
C ASP A 622 -2.64 1.42 22.04
N ALA A 623 -3.63 1.07 22.88
CA ALA A 623 -3.47 0.03 23.90
C ALA A 623 -3.24 -1.38 23.29
N LEU A 624 -3.79 -1.65 22.10
CA LEU A 624 -3.56 -2.89 21.33
C LEU A 624 -2.26 -2.85 20.52
N GLY A 625 -1.53 -1.76 20.63
CA GLY A 625 -0.32 -1.60 19.87
C GLY A 625 -0.46 -0.84 18.53
N GLY A 626 -1.51 -0.05 18.37
CA GLY A 626 -1.60 1.01 17.35
C GLY A 626 -1.98 0.61 15.93
N ALA A 627 -2.36 -0.65 15.68
CA ALA A 627 -2.36 -1.13 14.31
C ALA A 627 -3.62 -1.87 13.84
N ALA A 628 -4.39 -2.43 14.76
CA ALA A 628 -5.61 -3.13 14.39
C ALA A 628 -6.64 -2.15 13.83
N LEU A 629 -7.33 -2.54 12.73
CA LEU A 629 -8.45 -1.82 12.14
C LEU A 629 -8.15 -0.36 11.73
N ARG A 630 -6.93 -0.08 11.27
CA ARG A 630 -6.56 1.27 10.83
C ARG A 630 -7.40 1.74 9.63
N GLU A 631 -7.57 0.90 8.61
CA GLU A 631 -8.32 1.27 7.41
C GLU A 631 -9.77 1.67 7.70
N PRO A 632 -10.58 0.88 8.43
CA PRO A 632 -11.91 1.30 8.81
C PRO A 632 -11.93 2.58 9.67
N LEU A 633 -10.93 2.75 10.54
CA LEU A 633 -10.82 3.95 11.36
C LEU A 633 -10.46 5.20 10.52
N ASP A 634 -9.59 5.06 9.54
CA ASP A 634 -9.26 6.14 8.60
C ASP A 634 -10.47 6.50 7.71
N VAL A 635 -11.35 5.56 7.35
CA VAL A 635 -12.63 5.86 6.69
C VAL A 635 -13.55 6.67 7.59
N ALA A 636 -13.69 6.29 8.85
CA ALA A 636 -14.47 7.05 9.83
C ALA A 636 -13.90 8.47 10.00
N TRP A 637 -12.60 8.61 10.15
CA TRP A 637 -11.91 9.90 10.18
C TRP A 637 -12.10 10.73 8.91
N THR A 638 -11.98 10.12 7.74
CA THR A 638 -12.22 10.79 6.45
C THR A 638 -13.62 11.37 6.42
N SER A 639 -14.63 10.59 6.82
CA SER A 639 -16.02 11.03 6.85
C SER A 639 -16.25 12.19 7.83
N VAL A 640 -15.67 12.12 9.03
CA VAL A 640 -15.77 13.19 10.04
C VAL A 640 -15.05 14.46 9.59
N THR A 641 -13.81 14.37 9.12
CA THR A 641 -13.01 15.52 8.70
C THR A 641 -13.59 16.18 7.46
N TRP A 642 -14.15 15.41 6.54
CA TRP A 642 -14.87 15.90 5.38
C TRP A 642 -16.07 16.75 5.79
N GLN A 643 -16.94 16.25 6.67
CA GLN A 643 -18.13 16.98 7.13
C GLN A 643 -17.79 18.17 8.04
N ALA A 644 -16.75 18.04 8.85
CA ALA A 644 -16.25 19.14 9.71
C ALA A 644 -15.49 20.24 8.93
N GLY A 645 -15.33 20.11 7.60
CA GLY A 645 -14.63 21.07 6.77
C GLY A 645 -13.11 21.03 6.86
N ARG A 646 -12.52 19.98 7.46
CA ARG A 646 -11.07 19.76 7.50
C ARG A 646 -10.61 18.99 6.25
N TRP A 647 -10.78 19.61 5.09
CA TRP A 647 -10.67 18.93 3.80
C TRP A 647 -9.25 18.44 3.45
N ASP A 648 -8.20 19.12 3.90
CA ASP A 648 -6.82 18.68 3.64
C ASP A 648 -6.54 17.37 4.39
N GLU A 649 -6.95 17.28 5.67
CA GLU A 649 -6.86 16.04 6.45
C GLU A 649 -7.71 14.91 5.83
N ALA A 650 -8.91 15.24 5.34
CA ALA A 650 -9.78 14.28 4.68
C ALA A 650 -9.14 13.73 3.39
N LEU A 651 -8.54 14.60 2.55
CA LEU A 651 -7.84 14.21 1.32
C LEU A 651 -6.62 13.34 1.59
N ASP A 652 -5.80 13.71 2.57
CA ASP A 652 -4.61 12.95 2.93
C ASP A 652 -4.98 11.53 3.34
N ARG A 653 -6.07 11.36 4.09
CA ARG A 653 -6.59 10.05 4.51
C ARG A 653 -7.29 9.31 3.37
N ALA A 654 -8.14 9.99 2.58
CA ALA A 654 -8.86 9.40 1.47
C ALA A 654 -7.92 8.85 0.40
N ARG A 655 -6.89 9.58 0.03
CA ARG A 655 -5.86 9.14 -0.92
C ARG A 655 -5.12 7.90 -0.44
N TRP A 656 -4.91 7.80 0.86
CA TRP A 656 -4.33 6.60 1.44
C TRP A 656 -5.26 5.39 1.34
N LEU A 657 -6.57 5.57 1.53
CA LEU A 657 -7.59 4.53 1.45
C LEU A 657 -7.97 4.15 0.01
N ALA A 658 -7.82 5.09 -0.94
CA ALA A 658 -8.07 4.86 -2.36
C ALA A 658 -7.04 3.95 -3.04
N ILE A 659 -6.04 3.49 -2.29
CA ILE A 659 -5.04 2.54 -2.75
C ILE A 659 -5.43 1.14 -2.25
N PRO A 660 -6.29 0.41 -2.97
CA PRO A 660 -6.73 -0.89 -2.49
C PRO A 660 -5.63 -1.93 -2.65
N PRO A 661 -5.46 -2.83 -1.70
CA PRO A 661 -4.85 -4.12 -1.98
C PRO A 661 -5.63 -4.86 -3.06
N GLN A 662 -6.94 -4.57 -3.21
CA GLN A 662 -7.76 -5.07 -4.33
C GLN A 662 -8.82 -4.03 -4.75
N PRO A 663 -9.07 -3.83 -6.07
CA PRO A 663 -10.11 -2.92 -6.54
C PRO A 663 -11.50 -3.37 -6.08
N GLY A 664 -12.26 -2.50 -5.43
CA GLY A 664 -13.67 -2.72 -5.14
C GLY A 664 -14.04 -2.96 -3.68
N GLU A 665 -13.16 -2.71 -2.72
CA GLU A 665 -13.55 -2.73 -1.30
C GLU A 665 -14.48 -1.54 -0.97
N ALA A 666 -15.59 -1.84 -0.28
CA ALA A 666 -16.64 -0.84 0.05
C ALA A 666 -16.09 0.39 0.81
N TRP A 667 -15.05 0.21 1.60
CA TRP A 667 -14.39 1.26 2.38
C TRP A 667 -13.66 2.28 1.51
N GLY A 668 -12.92 1.82 0.50
CA GLY A 668 -12.23 2.68 -0.45
C GLY A 668 -13.20 3.57 -1.24
N VAL A 669 -14.36 3.04 -1.63
CA VAL A 669 -15.38 3.77 -2.39
C VAL A 669 -15.92 4.98 -1.60
N LEU A 670 -16.18 4.84 -0.29
CA LEU A 670 -16.64 5.96 0.54
C LEU A 670 -15.59 7.08 0.63
N ALA A 671 -14.32 6.71 0.80
CA ALA A 671 -13.22 7.67 0.84
C ALA A 671 -13.06 8.39 -0.51
N GLN A 672 -13.14 7.67 -1.63
CA GLN A 672 -13.12 8.23 -2.99
C GLN A 672 -14.30 9.18 -3.25
N CYS A 673 -15.48 8.91 -2.68
CA CYS A 673 -16.62 9.83 -2.78
C CYS A 673 -16.36 11.17 -2.04
N ALA A 674 -15.76 11.12 -0.85
CA ALA A 674 -15.36 12.33 -0.13
C ALA A 674 -14.26 13.08 -0.91
N GLU A 675 -13.26 12.39 -1.44
CA GLU A 675 -12.22 12.96 -2.29
C GLU A 675 -12.83 13.63 -3.54
N MET A 676 -13.72 12.95 -4.25
CA MET A 676 -14.41 13.51 -5.42
C MET A 676 -15.13 14.82 -5.06
N HIS A 677 -15.89 14.83 -3.98
CA HIS A 677 -16.61 16.05 -3.56
C HIS A 677 -15.65 17.22 -3.29
N ILE A 678 -14.53 16.96 -2.61
CA ILE A 678 -13.53 17.99 -2.31
C ILE A 678 -12.86 18.49 -3.59
N LEU A 679 -12.44 17.58 -4.48
CA LEU A 679 -11.78 17.93 -5.75
C LEU A 679 -12.72 18.74 -6.67
N VAL A 680 -13.98 18.33 -6.78
CA VAL A 680 -15.02 19.07 -7.54
C VAL A 680 -15.23 20.47 -6.96
N SER A 681 -15.36 20.58 -5.64
CA SER A 681 -15.54 21.87 -4.96
C SER A 681 -14.34 22.81 -5.15
N ARG A 682 -13.13 22.24 -5.20
CA ARG A 682 -11.87 22.96 -5.49
C ARG A 682 -11.68 23.27 -6.98
N GLY A 683 -12.48 22.68 -7.86
CA GLY A 683 -12.36 22.84 -9.31
C GLY A 683 -11.16 22.12 -9.92
N ASN A 684 -10.63 21.08 -9.25
CA ASN A 684 -9.51 20.27 -9.75
C ASN A 684 -10.02 19.16 -10.69
N VAL A 685 -10.26 19.54 -11.95
CA VAL A 685 -10.84 18.65 -12.97
C VAL A 685 -9.93 17.45 -13.28
N ALA A 686 -8.61 17.66 -13.29
CA ALA A 686 -7.67 16.60 -13.63
C ALA A 686 -7.69 15.47 -12.59
N ALA A 687 -7.57 15.81 -11.31
CA ALA A 687 -7.62 14.82 -10.24
C ALA A 687 -9.03 14.19 -10.12
N ALA A 688 -10.10 14.98 -10.25
CA ALA A 688 -11.47 14.47 -10.23
C ALA A 688 -11.73 13.44 -11.35
N ARG A 689 -11.12 13.63 -12.54
CA ARG A 689 -11.23 12.68 -13.66
C ARG A 689 -10.58 11.33 -13.34
N VAL A 690 -9.47 11.32 -12.63
CA VAL A 690 -8.81 10.08 -12.18
C VAL A 690 -9.74 9.31 -11.25
N VAL A 691 -10.25 9.98 -10.21
CA VAL A 691 -11.18 9.38 -9.24
C VAL A 691 -12.47 8.90 -9.91
N ALA A 692 -13.00 9.64 -10.91
CA ALA A 692 -14.18 9.21 -11.68
C ALA A 692 -13.92 7.88 -12.42
N GLY A 693 -12.75 7.74 -13.07
CA GLY A 693 -12.37 6.49 -13.73
C GLY A 693 -12.23 5.31 -12.76
N GLU A 694 -11.76 5.55 -11.56
CA GLU A 694 -11.65 4.52 -10.52
C GLU A 694 -13.04 4.10 -10.01
N LEU A 695 -13.95 5.05 -9.77
CA LEU A 695 -15.34 4.79 -9.34
C LEU A 695 -16.15 4.02 -10.40
N GLU A 696 -15.94 4.30 -11.68
CA GLU A 696 -16.59 3.57 -12.79
C GLU A 696 -16.19 2.07 -12.79
N HIS A 697 -14.96 1.77 -12.39
CA HIS A 697 -14.44 0.41 -12.31
C HIS A 697 -14.74 -0.28 -10.98
N ALA A 698 -15.28 0.43 -9.99
CA ALA A 698 -15.64 -0.13 -8.70
C ALA A 698 -16.77 -1.17 -8.86
N ARG A 699 -16.56 -2.38 -8.34
CA ARG A 699 -17.52 -3.49 -8.45
C ARG A 699 -18.77 -3.30 -7.58
N ILE A 700 -18.77 -2.32 -6.69
CA ILE A 700 -19.87 -2.04 -5.78
C ILE A 700 -20.72 -0.92 -6.37
N ALA A 701 -21.93 -1.24 -6.78
CA ALA A 701 -22.91 -0.25 -7.18
C ALA A 701 -23.46 0.44 -5.92
N SER A 702 -22.78 1.50 -5.47
CA SER A 702 -23.19 2.32 -4.32
C SER A 702 -23.91 3.57 -4.80
N SER A 703 -25.00 3.95 -4.14
CA SER A 703 -25.70 5.21 -4.37
C SER A 703 -24.77 6.41 -4.19
N THR A 704 -23.91 6.37 -3.19
CA THR A 704 -22.90 7.37 -2.89
C THR A 704 -21.88 7.50 -4.04
N ALA A 705 -21.47 6.39 -4.65
CA ALA A 705 -20.60 6.41 -5.82
C ALA A 705 -21.27 7.08 -7.03
N ARG A 706 -22.54 6.77 -7.28
CA ARG A 706 -23.32 7.42 -8.35
C ARG A 706 -23.49 8.93 -8.13
N TRP A 707 -23.64 9.34 -6.86
CA TRP A 707 -23.63 10.75 -6.51
C TRP A 707 -22.27 11.39 -6.82
N ALA A 708 -21.18 10.76 -6.45
CA ALA A 708 -19.83 11.27 -6.71
C ALA A 708 -19.55 11.38 -8.24
N GLU A 709 -19.97 10.41 -9.05
CA GLU A 709 -19.93 10.49 -10.51
C GLU A 709 -20.77 11.68 -11.03
N ALA A 710 -21.98 11.87 -10.48
CA ALA A 710 -22.85 12.99 -10.85
C ALA A 710 -22.23 14.36 -10.52
N LEU A 711 -21.50 14.49 -9.42
CA LEU A 711 -20.74 15.70 -9.10
C LEU A 711 -19.68 16.02 -10.16
N PHE A 712 -18.99 14.99 -10.67
CA PHE A 712 -18.00 15.17 -11.74
C PHE A 712 -18.68 15.67 -13.03
N HIS A 713 -19.82 15.08 -13.43
CA HIS A 713 -20.61 15.56 -14.58
C HIS A 713 -21.11 17.00 -14.37
N GLN A 714 -21.55 17.36 -13.16
CA GLN A 714 -21.91 18.74 -12.83
C GLN A 714 -20.73 19.72 -13.00
N LEU A 715 -19.53 19.31 -12.58
CA LEU A 715 -18.31 20.12 -12.77
C LEU A 715 -18.02 20.36 -14.26
N LEU A 716 -18.27 19.37 -15.13
CA LEU A 716 -18.16 19.49 -16.59
C LEU A 716 -19.33 20.25 -17.20
N GLY A 717 -20.39 20.52 -16.43
CA GLY A 717 -21.65 21.14 -16.86
C GLY A 717 -22.56 20.21 -17.69
N GLU A 718 -22.38 18.90 -17.52
CA GLU A 718 -23.18 17.83 -18.14
C GLU A 718 -24.32 17.48 -17.19
N TYR A 719 -25.24 18.44 -17.02
CA TYR A 719 -26.31 18.36 -16.03
C TYR A 719 -27.38 17.28 -16.33
N ASP A 720 -27.61 16.97 -17.60
CA ASP A 720 -28.57 15.93 -17.99
C ASP A 720 -28.03 14.52 -17.59
N GLU A 721 -26.75 14.27 -17.80
CA GLU A 721 -26.06 13.04 -17.39
C GLU A 721 -26.04 12.92 -15.86
N ALA A 722 -25.70 14.01 -15.17
CA ALA A 722 -25.73 14.05 -13.71
C ALA A 722 -27.14 13.75 -13.15
N GLY A 723 -28.16 14.38 -13.72
CA GLY A 723 -29.57 14.17 -13.33
C GLY A 723 -30.00 12.72 -13.53
N ALA A 724 -29.67 12.12 -14.69
CA ALA A 724 -30.01 10.73 -14.99
C ALA A 724 -29.36 9.72 -14.02
N LEU A 725 -28.08 9.93 -13.64
CA LEU A 725 -27.39 9.12 -12.67
C LEU A 725 -28.07 9.20 -11.29
N LEU A 726 -28.35 10.42 -10.82
CA LEU A 726 -28.97 10.64 -9.51
C LEU A 726 -30.40 10.07 -9.45
N GLU A 727 -31.21 10.27 -10.50
CA GLU A 727 -32.57 9.75 -10.55
C GLU A 727 -32.60 8.21 -10.56
N LYS A 728 -31.69 7.59 -11.31
CA LYS A 728 -31.56 6.13 -11.33
C LYS A 728 -31.16 5.59 -9.95
N ALA A 729 -30.19 6.24 -9.29
CA ALA A 729 -29.74 5.86 -7.95
C ALA A 729 -30.85 6.05 -6.90
N TRP A 730 -31.63 7.14 -6.99
CA TRP A 730 -32.76 7.37 -6.09
C TRP A 730 -33.86 6.33 -6.24
N ARG A 731 -34.29 6.00 -7.47
CA ARG A 731 -35.31 4.95 -7.72
C ARG A 731 -34.88 3.60 -7.13
N HIS A 732 -33.60 3.26 -7.25
CA HIS A 732 -33.07 2.07 -6.63
C HIS A 732 -33.17 2.13 -5.10
N ASN A 733 -32.75 3.24 -4.49
CA ASN A 733 -32.81 3.42 -3.04
C ASN A 733 -34.26 3.36 -2.51
N GLU A 734 -35.20 3.98 -3.22
CA GLU A 734 -36.63 3.98 -2.89
C GLU A 734 -37.20 2.58 -2.95
N GLU A 735 -36.88 1.80 -4.00
CA GLU A 735 -37.32 0.40 -4.19
C GLU A 735 -36.87 -0.51 -3.03
N PHE A 736 -35.63 -0.30 -2.53
CA PHE A 736 -35.04 -1.13 -1.47
C PHE A 736 -35.11 -0.51 -0.06
N GLY A 737 -35.85 0.58 0.12
CA GLY A 737 -36.06 1.21 1.42
C GLY A 737 -34.77 1.81 2.05
N ARG A 738 -33.87 2.34 1.21
CA ARG A 738 -32.60 2.98 1.62
C ARG A 738 -32.74 4.50 1.60
N PHE A 739 -32.78 5.10 2.77
CA PHE A 739 -32.99 6.54 2.88
C PHE A 739 -31.78 7.31 3.41
N ALA A 740 -30.73 6.62 3.90
CA ALA A 740 -29.53 7.26 4.45
C ALA A 740 -28.85 8.23 3.48
N ASP A 741 -28.78 7.88 2.18
CA ASP A 741 -28.14 8.67 1.13
C ASP A 741 -29.10 9.66 0.42
N ALA A 742 -30.35 9.76 0.87
CA ALA A 742 -31.38 10.61 0.22
C ALA A 742 -30.93 12.07 0.11
N HIS A 743 -30.19 12.59 1.10
CA HIS A 743 -29.64 13.95 1.08
C HIS A 743 -28.67 14.17 -0.10
N LEU A 744 -27.87 13.19 -0.47
CA LEU A 744 -26.94 13.27 -1.60
C LEU A 744 -27.68 13.20 -2.93
N LEU A 745 -28.67 12.29 -3.05
CA LEU A 745 -29.35 12.01 -4.29
C LEU A 745 -30.44 13.05 -4.59
N LEU A 746 -31.40 13.24 -3.69
CA LEU A 746 -32.49 14.21 -3.87
C LEU A 746 -31.97 15.65 -3.79
N GLY A 747 -31.04 15.92 -2.86
CA GLY A 747 -30.38 17.23 -2.79
C GLY A 747 -29.63 17.56 -4.09
N GLY A 748 -28.88 16.57 -4.62
CA GLY A 748 -28.21 16.71 -5.92
C GLY A 748 -29.16 16.94 -7.10
N LEU A 749 -30.33 16.27 -7.12
CA LEU A 749 -31.36 16.50 -8.14
C LEU A 749 -31.96 17.94 -8.08
N VAL A 750 -32.17 18.47 -6.86
CA VAL A 750 -32.59 19.86 -6.68
C VAL A 750 -31.50 20.80 -7.20
N ASP A 751 -30.24 20.57 -6.85
CA ASP A 751 -29.10 21.39 -7.29
C ASP A 751 -28.94 21.38 -8.82
N VAL A 752 -29.07 20.21 -9.47
CA VAL A 752 -29.04 20.06 -10.94
C VAL A 752 -30.22 20.79 -11.58
N ALA A 753 -31.42 20.65 -11.05
CA ALA A 753 -32.61 21.32 -11.59
C ALA A 753 -32.49 22.85 -11.51
N LEU A 754 -31.97 23.37 -10.38
CA LEU A 754 -31.73 24.80 -10.19
C LEU A 754 -30.63 25.34 -11.12
N ALA A 755 -29.57 24.57 -11.34
CA ALA A 755 -28.48 24.91 -12.26
C ALA A 755 -28.95 24.99 -13.72
N GLN A 756 -30.01 24.29 -14.07
CA GLN A 756 -30.68 24.31 -15.39
C GLN A 756 -31.89 25.28 -15.44
N GLU A 757 -32.09 26.12 -14.42
CA GLU A 757 -33.22 27.03 -14.29
C GLU A 757 -34.59 26.32 -14.31
N ARG A 758 -34.67 25.02 -14.01
CA ARG A 758 -35.90 24.20 -13.97
C ARG A 758 -36.51 24.19 -12.56
N ARG A 759 -37.07 25.33 -12.15
CA ARG A 759 -37.55 25.51 -10.78
C ARG A 759 -38.70 24.56 -10.39
N GLU A 760 -39.61 24.27 -11.32
CA GLU A 760 -40.70 23.31 -11.07
C GLU A 760 -40.18 21.90 -10.77
N ASP A 761 -39.13 21.47 -11.43
CA ASP A 761 -38.46 20.17 -11.13
C ASP A 761 -37.80 20.23 -9.77
N ALA A 762 -37.11 21.30 -9.39
CA ALA A 762 -36.54 21.48 -8.07
C ALA A 762 -37.62 21.39 -6.98
N GLN A 763 -38.76 22.03 -7.15
CA GLN A 763 -39.90 21.94 -6.23
C GLN A 763 -40.47 20.52 -6.12
N ARG A 764 -40.60 19.84 -7.27
CA ARG A 764 -41.04 18.42 -7.29
C ARG A 764 -40.10 17.52 -6.50
N TRP A 765 -38.75 17.64 -6.66
CA TRP A 765 -37.79 16.85 -5.94
C TRP A 765 -37.76 17.19 -4.44
N THR A 766 -37.97 18.45 -4.09
CA THR A 766 -38.09 18.87 -2.69
C THR A 766 -39.34 18.27 -2.02
N ALA A 767 -40.48 18.28 -2.70
CA ALA A 767 -41.72 17.67 -2.20
C ALA A 767 -41.56 16.14 -2.03
N LEU A 768 -40.89 15.47 -2.98
CA LEU A 768 -40.58 14.04 -2.85
C LEU A 768 -39.66 13.76 -1.65
N MET A 769 -38.70 14.67 -1.36
CA MET A 769 -37.86 14.60 -0.17
C MET A 769 -38.70 14.68 1.13
N ASP A 770 -39.68 15.56 1.18
CA ASP A 770 -40.58 15.65 2.35
C ASP A 770 -41.38 14.37 2.58
N ASP A 771 -41.90 13.77 1.51
CA ASP A 771 -42.66 12.54 1.60
C ASP A 771 -41.78 11.35 2.02
N ALA A 772 -40.59 11.25 1.43
CA ALA A 772 -39.67 10.15 1.70
C ALA A 772 -39.00 10.21 3.09
N LEU A 773 -38.79 11.45 3.60
CA LEU A 773 -38.06 11.68 4.85
C LEU A 773 -38.97 11.99 6.06
N GLY A 774 -40.31 11.94 5.86
CA GLY A 774 -41.26 12.22 6.92
C GLY A 774 -41.06 11.38 8.16
N GLY A 775 -40.60 12.03 9.25
CA GLY A 775 -40.35 11.37 10.54
C GLY A 775 -38.93 10.89 10.80
N LEU A 776 -38.01 10.98 9.84
CA LEU A 776 -36.59 10.68 10.06
C LEU A 776 -35.87 11.83 10.79
N SER A 777 -34.97 11.48 11.72
CA SER A 777 -34.24 12.46 12.55
C SER A 777 -32.73 12.48 12.26
N VAL A 778 -32.33 12.24 11.03
CA VAL A 778 -30.92 12.22 10.58
C VAL A 778 -30.48 13.67 10.26
N PRO A 779 -29.45 14.22 10.95
CA PRO A 779 -29.04 15.62 10.80
C PRO A 779 -28.77 16.06 9.35
N VAL A 780 -27.97 15.31 8.59
CA VAL A 780 -27.65 15.68 7.19
C VAL A 780 -28.89 15.70 6.31
N LEU A 781 -29.87 14.82 6.53
CA LEU A 781 -31.13 14.79 5.81
C LEU A 781 -31.98 16.03 6.12
N LEU A 782 -32.08 16.39 7.40
CA LEU A 782 -32.85 17.56 7.86
C LEU A 782 -32.25 18.86 7.32
N VAL A 783 -30.93 19.04 7.42
CA VAL A 783 -30.25 20.23 6.90
C VAL A 783 -30.44 20.36 5.38
N THR A 784 -30.24 19.26 4.64
CA THR A 784 -30.41 19.28 3.17
C THR A 784 -31.85 19.56 2.77
N ARG A 785 -32.81 18.98 3.48
CA ARG A 785 -34.24 19.25 3.23
C ARG A 785 -34.56 20.75 3.38
N GLU A 786 -34.18 21.37 4.49
CA GLU A 786 -34.41 22.81 4.71
C GLU A 786 -33.65 23.67 3.69
N ARG A 787 -32.41 23.27 3.31
CA ARG A 787 -31.63 23.94 2.26
C ARG A 787 -32.36 23.87 0.89
N CYS A 788 -32.88 22.69 0.54
CA CYS A 788 -33.65 22.52 -0.71
C CYS A 788 -34.96 23.35 -0.72
N HIS A 789 -35.66 23.40 0.40
CA HIS A 789 -36.81 24.29 0.57
C HIS A 789 -36.45 25.77 0.36
N ALA A 790 -35.39 26.22 1.03
CA ALA A 790 -34.86 27.56 0.89
C ALA A 790 -34.55 27.90 -0.57
N ALA A 791 -33.89 27.03 -1.30
CA ALA A 791 -33.46 27.24 -2.66
C ALA A 791 -34.61 27.13 -3.71
N ALA A 792 -35.55 26.17 -3.52
CA ALA A 792 -36.63 25.91 -4.48
C ALA A 792 -37.77 26.90 -4.34
N TYR A 793 -38.03 27.42 -3.12
CA TYR A 793 -39.18 28.28 -2.83
C TYR A 793 -38.83 29.72 -2.43
N ASP A 794 -37.54 30.11 -2.43
CA ASP A 794 -37.02 31.41 -1.92
C ASP A 794 -37.42 31.64 -0.44
N ASP A 795 -37.38 30.55 0.38
CA ASP A 795 -37.81 30.56 1.79
C ASP A 795 -36.62 30.88 2.72
N ALA A 796 -36.56 32.14 3.22
CA ALA A 796 -35.51 32.55 4.15
C ALA A 796 -35.65 31.87 5.52
N ASP A 797 -36.87 31.56 5.97
CA ASP A 797 -37.07 30.86 7.25
C ASP A 797 -36.52 29.41 7.17
N ALA A 798 -36.68 28.74 6.04
CA ALA A 798 -36.08 27.43 5.80
C ALA A 798 -34.52 27.53 5.79
N ALA A 799 -33.96 28.56 5.17
CA ALA A 799 -32.51 28.79 5.19
C ALA A 799 -31.98 29.03 6.61
N HIS A 800 -32.73 29.76 7.46
CA HIS A 800 -32.36 29.89 8.89
C HIS A 800 -32.46 28.58 9.65
N ARG A 801 -33.47 27.75 9.40
CA ARG A 801 -33.54 26.38 10.00
C ARG A 801 -32.40 25.50 9.54
N ALA A 802 -32.04 25.55 8.25
CA ALA A 802 -30.88 24.81 7.73
C ALA A 802 -29.59 25.27 8.41
N LEU A 803 -29.37 26.57 8.57
CA LEU A 803 -28.21 27.13 9.25
C LEU A 803 -28.13 26.70 10.71
N ALA A 804 -29.24 26.81 11.45
CA ALA A 804 -29.30 26.43 12.85
C ALA A 804 -28.95 24.93 13.05
N LEU A 805 -29.55 24.05 12.24
CA LEU A 805 -29.27 22.62 12.28
C LEU A 805 -27.82 22.30 11.89
N ALA A 806 -27.29 22.96 10.86
CA ALA A 806 -25.91 22.76 10.43
C ALA A 806 -24.89 23.19 11.50
N ASP A 807 -25.14 24.36 12.14
CA ASP A 807 -24.29 24.87 13.22
C ASP A 807 -24.38 23.96 14.48
N GLU A 808 -25.56 23.44 14.82
CA GLU A 808 -25.78 22.50 15.95
C GLU A 808 -24.97 21.21 15.79
N HIS A 809 -24.91 20.67 14.58
CA HIS A 809 -24.24 19.40 14.29
C HIS A 809 -22.81 19.56 13.77
N GLY A 810 -22.29 20.78 13.63
CA GLY A 810 -20.91 21.04 13.17
C GLY A 810 -20.68 20.76 11.67
N LEU A 811 -21.73 20.85 10.84
CA LEU A 811 -21.72 20.64 9.40
C LEU A 811 -21.28 21.93 8.68
N VAL A 812 -19.97 22.16 8.64
CA VAL A 812 -19.35 23.43 8.22
C VAL A 812 -19.70 23.81 6.78
N VAL A 813 -19.74 22.85 5.87
CA VAL A 813 -20.05 23.07 4.44
C VAL A 813 -21.51 23.47 4.27
N GLU A 814 -22.40 22.76 4.94
CA GLU A 814 -23.83 23.03 4.90
C GLU A 814 -24.20 24.37 5.56
N SER A 815 -23.50 24.73 6.66
CA SER A 815 -23.63 26.06 7.26
C SER A 815 -23.24 27.17 6.27
N ALA A 816 -22.16 26.99 5.49
CA ALA A 816 -21.75 27.93 4.46
C ALA A 816 -22.76 28.00 3.30
N HIS A 817 -23.36 26.87 2.90
CA HIS A 817 -24.42 26.82 1.90
C HIS A 817 -25.68 27.58 2.36
N ALA A 818 -26.13 27.37 3.60
CA ALA A 818 -27.27 28.06 4.17
C ALA A 818 -27.05 29.61 4.25
N ARG A 819 -25.84 30.03 4.67
CA ARG A 819 -25.45 31.43 4.68
C ARG A 819 -25.39 32.05 3.29
N LEU A 820 -24.92 31.33 2.27
CA LEU A 820 -24.95 31.81 0.89
C LEU A 820 -26.37 32.04 0.44
N LEU A 821 -27.29 31.10 0.71
CA LEU A 821 -28.74 31.25 0.36
C LEU A 821 -29.38 32.43 1.07
N LEU A 822 -29.16 32.60 2.39
CA LEU A 822 -29.66 33.77 3.13
C LEU A 822 -29.19 35.08 2.49
N GLY A 823 -27.91 35.14 2.12
CA GLY A 823 -27.37 36.31 1.45
C GLY A 823 -27.91 36.53 0.04
N GLU A 824 -28.18 35.50 -0.73
CA GLU A 824 -28.84 35.57 -2.04
C GLU A 824 -30.32 36.02 -1.91
N LEU A 825 -31.00 35.63 -0.83
CA LEU A 825 -32.36 36.06 -0.51
C LEU A 825 -32.42 37.49 0.12
N GLY A 826 -31.28 38.12 0.35
CA GLY A 826 -31.21 39.49 0.88
C GLY A 826 -31.29 39.62 2.40
N ASP A 827 -31.25 38.50 3.15
CA ASP A 827 -31.32 38.50 4.60
C ASP A 827 -29.88 38.63 5.17
N ASP A 828 -29.62 39.74 5.84
CA ASP A 828 -28.30 40.19 6.27
C ASP A 828 -27.22 39.83 5.21
N ALA A 829 -27.48 40.28 3.97
CA ALA A 829 -26.63 39.88 2.83
C ALA A 829 -25.15 40.17 3.08
N ALA A 830 -24.80 41.26 3.79
CA ALA A 830 -23.40 41.57 4.09
C ALA A 830 -22.79 40.59 5.08
N GLY A 831 -23.48 40.26 6.19
CA GLY A 831 -23.00 39.33 7.19
C GLY A 831 -22.88 37.90 6.65
N ASN A 832 -23.96 37.41 6.03
CA ASN A 832 -24.07 36.05 5.53
C ASN A 832 -23.10 35.77 4.37
N LEU A 833 -23.02 36.64 3.35
CA LEU A 833 -22.13 36.46 2.20
C LEU A 833 -20.64 36.56 2.60
N ASN A 834 -20.27 37.48 3.53
CA ASN A 834 -18.91 37.55 4.02
C ASN A 834 -18.53 36.30 4.80
N ALA A 835 -19.42 35.75 5.63
CA ALA A 835 -19.18 34.51 6.37
C ALA A 835 -19.02 33.30 5.43
N ALA A 836 -19.96 33.13 4.47
CA ALA A 836 -19.88 32.09 3.46
C ALA A 836 -18.59 32.19 2.62
N TYR A 837 -18.23 33.40 2.15
CA TYR A 837 -17.01 33.62 1.38
C TYR A 837 -15.75 33.24 2.16
N LYS A 838 -15.70 33.61 3.47
CA LYS A 838 -14.59 33.25 4.36
C LYS A 838 -14.46 31.74 4.46
N THR A 839 -15.53 31.03 4.78
CA THR A 839 -15.54 29.57 4.90
C THR A 839 -15.10 28.89 3.60
N TYR A 840 -15.65 29.25 2.45
CA TYR A 840 -15.25 28.67 1.16
C TYR A 840 -13.80 28.98 0.79
N ARG A 841 -13.26 30.12 1.18
CA ARG A 841 -11.84 30.44 1.01
C ARG A 841 -10.96 29.54 1.88
N GLU A 842 -11.35 29.31 3.11
CA GLU A 842 -10.61 28.43 4.07
C GLU A 842 -10.65 26.97 3.61
N LEU A 843 -11.73 26.51 3.03
CA LEU A 843 -11.89 25.18 2.42
C LEU A 843 -11.16 25.04 1.06
N GLY A 844 -10.76 26.14 0.43
CA GLY A 844 -10.30 26.14 -0.96
C GLY A 844 -11.41 25.84 -1.97
N ALA A 845 -12.70 25.95 -1.58
CA ALA A 845 -13.88 25.66 -2.41
C ALA A 845 -14.09 26.75 -3.47
N GLU A 846 -13.30 26.72 -4.53
CA GLU A 846 -13.19 27.77 -5.54
C GLU A 846 -14.50 28.02 -6.29
N THR A 847 -15.22 26.98 -6.64
CA THR A 847 -16.52 27.09 -7.35
C THR A 847 -17.53 27.86 -6.52
N MET A 848 -17.68 27.48 -5.25
CA MET A 848 -18.64 28.15 -4.34
C MET A 848 -18.17 29.54 -3.92
N ARG A 849 -16.86 29.75 -3.77
CA ARG A 849 -16.27 31.07 -3.50
C ARG A 849 -16.56 32.04 -4.64
N ARG A 850 -16.48 31.60 -5.90
CA ARG A 850 -16.84 32.43 -7.08
C ARG A 850 -18.31 32.74 -7.12
N ARG A 851 -19.20 31.78 -6.87
CA ARG A 851 -20.63 31.98 -6.75
C ARG A 851 -20.94 33.02 -5.67
N THR A 852 -20.33 32.87 -4.49
CA THR A 852 -20.51 33.83 -3.39
C THR A 852 -20.02 35.23 -3.76
N ALA A 853 -18.87 35.37 -4.42
CA ALA A 853 -18.39 36.66 -4.90
C ALA A 853 -19.30 37.30 -5.96
N HIS A 854 -20.00 36.47 -6.75
CA HIS A 854 -21.03 36.95 -7.66
C HIS A 854 -22.26 37.47 -6.91
N ALA A 855 -22.78 36.73 -5.94
CA ALA A 855 -23.87 37.12 -5.06
C ALA A 855 -23.54 38.41 -4.29
N MET A 856 -22.34 38.56 -3.75
CA MET A 856 -21.84 39.78 -3.10
C MET A 856 -21.97 41.01 -4.04
N ARG A 857 -21.51 40.86 -5.29
CA ARG A 857 -21.63 41.97 -6.28
C ARG A 857 -23.07 42.33 -6.62
N ALA A 858 -23.94 41.31 -6.74
CA ALA A 858 -25.35 41.51 -6.98
C ALA A 858 -26.04 42.21 -5.81
N ALA A 859 -25.68 41.89 -4.59
CA ALA A 859 -26.19 42.52 -3.35
C ALA A 859 -25.50 43.85 -3.00
N GLY A 860 -24.57 44.34 -3.81
CA GLY A 860 -23.81 45.58 -3.50
C GLY A 860 -22.81 45.44 -2.32
N VAL A 861 -22.50 44.24 -1.90
CA VAL A 861 -21.53 43.96 -0.85
C VAL A 861 -20.12 43.97 -1.45
N PRO A 862 -19.13 44.66 -0.83
CA PRO A 862 -17.78 44.69 -1.36
C PRO A 862 -17.16 43.31 -1.36
N ALA A 863 -16.96 42.68 -2.53
CA ALA A 863 -16.22 41.44 -2.64
C ALA A 863 -14.73 41.73 -2.44
N PRO A 864 -14.00 40.87 -1.68
CA PRO A 864 -12.56 41.03 -1.50
C PRO A 864 -11.86 41.09 -2.87
N ARG A 865 -11.11 42.16 -3.11
CA ARG A 865 -10.32 42.31 -4.36
C ARG A 865 -9.15 41.36 -4.26
N SER A 866 -8.92 40.50 -5.27
CA SER A 866 -7.62 39.84 -5.42
C SER A 866 -6.55 40.96 -5.50
N ARG A 867 -5.51 40.90 -4.67
CA ARG A 867 -4.41 41.87 -4.74
C ARG A 867 -3.89 41.89 -6.17
N ARG A 868 -4.00 43.05 -6.86
CA ARG A 868 -3.28 43.30 -8.11
C ARG A 868 -1.78 43.19 -7.79
N ARG A 869 -1.16 42.07 -8.13
CA ARG A 869 0.29 41.96 -8.21
C ARG A 869 0.80 42.72 -9.43
N SER A 870 2.01 43.22 -9.35
CA SER A 870 2.67 44.06 -10.39
C SER A 870 2.66 43.38 -11.77
N GLY A 871 2.62 44.10 -12.85
CA GLY A 871 2.29 43.74 -14.22
C GLY A 871 3.03 42.54 -14.92
N SER A 872 3.84 41.79 -14.22
CA SER A 872 4.51 40.59 -14.74
C SER A 872 3.97 39.26 -14.14
N GLU A 873 3.18 39.30 -13.05
CA GLU A 873 2.66 38.09 -12.41
C GLU A 873 1.27 37.74 -12.95
N LEU A 874 1.01 36.42 -13.14
CA LEU A 874 -0.29 35.91 -13.58
C LEU A 874 -1.33 36.12 -12.50
N THR A 875 -2.54 36.51 -12.90
CA THR A 875 -3.69 36.55 -12.01
C THR A 875 -4.18 35.13 -11.71
N GLU A 876 -4.90 34.99 -10.59
CA GLU A 876 -5.48 33.69 -10.20
C GLU A 876 -6.37 33.08 -11.31
N THR A 877 -7.13 33.92 -12.01
CA THR A 877 -7.92 33.49 -13.16
C THR A 877 -7.06 33.04 -14.33
N GLU A 878 -5.90 33.71 -14.58
CA GLU A 878 -4.95 33.30 -15.63
C GLU A 878 -4.23 31.98 -15.27
N ILE A 879 -3.90 31.77 -13.99
CA ILE A 879 -3.34 30.51 -13.50
C ILE A 879 -4.37 29.38 -13.65
N THR A 880 -5.61 29.60 -13.20
CA THR A 880 -6.70 28.63 -13.35
C THR A 880 -6.96 28.30 -14.83
N LEU A 881 -7.02 29.31 -15.68
CA LEU A 881 -7.19 29.13 -17.13
C LEU A 881 -6.03 28.30 -17.74
N SER A 882 -4.78 28.57 -17.33
CA SER A 882 -3.62 27.83 -17.80
C SER A 882 -3.72 26.33 -17.42
N ARG A 883 -4.20 26.03 -16.22
CA ARG A 883 -4.41 24.64 -15.75
C ARG A 883 -5.51 23.95 -16.54
N LEU A 884 -6.69 24.57 -16.67
CA LEU A 884 -7.79 23.98 -17.42
C LEU A 884 -7.41 23.70 -18.88
N VAL A 885 -6.49 24.50 -19.44
CA VAL A 885 -5.87 24.25 -20.76
C VAL A 885 -4.93 23.07 -20.70
N HIS A 886 -4.08 22.97 -19.67
CA HIS A 886 -3.18 21.84 -19.46
C HIS A 886 -3.97 20.53 -19.28
N ASP A 887 -5.08 20.56 -18.53
CA ASP A 887 -5.97 19.45 -18.31
C ASP A 887 -6.79 19.02 -19.54
N GLY A 888 -6.58 19.68 -20.68
CA GLY A 888 -7.12 19.33 -21.98
C GLY A 888 -8.56 19.81 -22.24
N LEU A 889 -9.15 20.64 -21.38
CA LEU A 889 -10.54 21.09 -21.51
C LEU A 889 -10.72 22.01 -22.73
N THR A 890 -11.83 21.86 -23.44
CA THR A 890 -12.23 22.75 -24.54
C THR A 890 -12.66 24.13 -24.04
N ASN A 891 -12.70 25.13 -24.92
CA ASN A 891 -13.16 26.47 -24.54
C ASN A 891 -14.61 26.48 -24.02
N ARG A 892 -15.42 25.50 -24.43
CA ARG A 892 -16.82 25.36 -23.92
C ARG A 892 -16.81 24.83 -22.48
N GLU A 893 -16.00 23.86 -22.19
CA GLU A 893 -15.84 23.30 -20.84
C GLU A 893 -15.21 24.32 -19.90
N ILE A 894 -14.15 25.01 -20.33
CA ILE A 894 -13.51 26.11 -19.58
C ILE A 894 -14.51 27.21 -19.25
N ALA A 895 -15.36 27.57 -20.24
CA ALA A 895 -16.41 28.58 -20.06
C ALA A 895 -17.40 28.20 -18.95
N LYS A 896 -17.76 26.92 -18.87
CA LYS A 896 -18.64 26.39 -17.80
C LYS A 896 -17.95 26.46 -16.44
N VAL A 897 -16.68 25.99 -16.34
CA VAL A 897 -15.91 26.03 -15.09
C VAL A 897 -15.68 27.47 -14.59
N LEU A 898 -15.40 28.39 -15.50
CA LEU A 898 -15.14 29.79 -15.16
C LEU A 898 -16.42 30.65 -15.06
N ILE A 899 -17.57 30.08 -15.35
CA ILE A 899 -18.91 30.77 -15.38
C ILE A 899 -18.83 32.01 -16.26
N VAL A 900 -18.36 31.82 -17.51
CA VAL A 900 -18.25 32.88 -18.52
C VAL A 900 -18.67 32.34 -19.90
N SER A 901 -18.81 33.22 -20.91
CA SER A 901 -19.10 32.75 -22.25
C SER A 901 -17.87 32.13 -22.93
N PRO A 902 -18.02 31.16 -23.87
CA PRO A 902 -16.89 30.61 -24.62
C PRO A 902 -16.07 31.67 -25.36
N LYS A 903 -16.73 32.74 -25.81
CA LYS A 903 -16.09 33.91 -26.44
C LYS A 903 -15.21 34.68 -25.45
N THR A 904 -15.64 34.73 -24.18
CA THR A 904 -14.85 35.36 -23.11
C THR A 904 -13.58 34.55 -22.84
N VAL A 905 -13.66 33.19 -22.88
CA VAL A 905 -12.52 32.32 -22.75
C VAL A 905 -11.50 32.54 -23.87
N GLU A 906 -11.94 32.70 -25.12
CA GLU A 906 -11.07 33.04 -26.24
C GLU A 906 -10.30 34.34 -26.02
N VAL A 907 -10.99 35.37 -25.52
CA VAL A 907 -10.36 36.67 -25.20
C VAL A 907 -9.36 36.51 -24.04
N TYR A 908 -9.68 35.70 -23.03
CA TYR A 908 -8.76 35.43 -21.90
C TYR A 908 -7.52 34.66 -22.37
N LEU A 909 -7.70 33.62 -23.19
CA LEU A 909 -6.60 32.85 -23.76
C LEU A 909 -5.69 33.73 -24.64
N SER A 910 -6.26 34.57 -25.51
CA SER A 910 -5.48 35.48 -26.37
C SER A 910 -4.64 36.45 -25.54
N ARG A 911 -5.18 36.99 -24.43
CA ARG A 911 -4.44 37.87 -23.53
C ARG A 911 -3.37 37.13 -22.75
N LEU A 912 -3.67 35.91 -22.33
CA LEU A 912 -2.75 35.04 -21.60
C LEU A 912 -1.58 34.60 -22.49
N PHE A 913 -1.83 34.23 -23.74
CA PHE A 913 -0.81 33.89 -24.73
C PHE A 913 0.15 35.10 -24.97
N ALA A 914 -0.43 36.28 -25.16
CA ALA A 914 0.38 37.50 -25.32
C ALA A 914 1.21 37.84 -24.07
N LYS A 915 0.68 37.57 -22.87
CA LYS A 915 1.33 37.84 -21.57
C LYS A 915 2.47 36.86 -21.28
N LEU A 916 2.31 35.60 -21.68
CA LEU A 916 3.29 34.55 -21.49
C LEU A 916 4.29 34.38 -22.63
N GLY A 917 4.05 35.04 -23.76
CA GLY A 917 4.87 34.92 -24.96
C GLY A 917 4.75 33.53 -25.60
N VAL A 918 3.60 32.88 -25.50
CA VAL A 918 3.27 31.60 -26.14
C VAL A 918 2.31 31.82 -27.29
N GLU A 919 2.47 31.06 -28.37
CA GLU A 919 1.67 31.24 -29.59
C GLU A 919 0.51 30.27 -29.73
N SER A 920 0.50 29.21 -28.94
CA SER A 920 -0.50 28.13 -29.04
C SER A 920 -0.96 27.59 -27.70
N ARG A 921 -2.13 26.94 -27.74
CA ARG A 921 -2.69 26.20 -26.62
C ARG A 921 -1.76 25.08 -26.13
N VAL A 922 -1.06 24.43 -27.07
CA VAL A 922 -0.12 23.35 -26.76
C VAL A 922 1.10 23.91 -26.02
N GLU A 923 1.65 25.05 -26.49
CA GLU A 923 2.75 25.73 -25.80
C GLU A 923 2.38 26.22 -24.41
N LEU A 924 1.12 26.66 -24.21
CA LEU A 924 0.63 26.98 -22.86
C LEU A 924 0.59 25.75 -21.96
N ALA A 925 0.09 24.62 -22.46
CA ALA A 925 0.06 23.37 -21.71
C ALA A 925 1.47 22.87 -21.35
N VAL A 926 2.42 22.97 -22.27
CA VAL A 926 3.84 22.67 -22.04
C VAL A 926 4.45 23.60 -21.00
N ALA A 927 4.16 24.89 -21.05
CA ALA A 927 4.65 25.87 -20.08
C ALA A 927 4.15 25.60 -18.65
N VAL A 928 2.97 25.02 -18.51
CA VAL A 928 2.46 24.52 -17.22
C VAL A 928 3.23 23.27 -16.77
N SER A 929 3.42 22.30 -17.67
CA SER A 929 4.16 21.06 -17.37
C SER A 929 5.61 21.31 -16.96
N GLU A 930 6.25 22.33 -17.56
CA GLU A 930 7.64 22.72 -17.26
C GLU A 930 7.77 23.61 -16.00
N GLY A 931 6.69 23.83 -15.25
CA GLY A 931 6.69 24.64 -14.03
C GLY A 931 6.96 26.14 -14.27
N ARG A 932 6.90 26.62 -15.54
CA ARG A 932 7.07 28.04 -15.87
C ARG A 932 5.88 28.89 -15.44
N ILE A 933 4.75 28.23 -15.12
CA ILE A 933 3.55 28.82 -14.56
C ILE A 933 3.36 28.22 -13.16
N PRO A 934 3.26 29.05 -12.09
CA PRO A 934 3.15 28.53 -10.73
C PRO A 934 1.94 27.63 -10.57
N SER A 935 2.15 26.42 -10.07
CA SER A 935 1.10 25.60 -9.46
C SER A 935 0.73 26.24 -8.12
N SER A 936 -0.54 26.18 -7.70
CA SER A 936 -1.00 26.80 -6.43
C SER A 936 -0.38 26.20 -5.17
N GLU A 937 0.50 25.23 -5.32
CA GLU A 937 1.20 24.54 -4.20
C GLU A 937 2.47 25.25 -3.72
N SER A 938 2.94 26.33 -4.41
CA SER A 938 4.16 27.01 -3.99
C SER A 938 3.97 28.25 -3.11
N ASN A 939 2.79 28.43 -2.50
CA ASN A 939 2.54 29.55 -1.55
C ASN A 939 1.57 29.08 -0.43
N ALA A 940 1.97 28.12 0.37
CA ALA A 940 1.47 27.88 1.71
C ALA A 940 2.65 27.84 2.67
#